data_70c107a86a70c082396a5085682659c8
#
_entry.id   70c107a86a70c082396a5085682659c8
#
_cell.length_a   1.000
_cell.length_b   1.000
_cell.length_c   1.000
_cell.angle_alpha   90.00
_cell.angle_beta   90.00
_cell.angle_gamma   90.00
#
_symmetry.space_group_name_H-M   'P 1'
#
loop_
_entity.id
_entity.type
_entity.pdbx_description
1 polymer ?
#
loop_
_entity_poly.entity_id
_entity_poly.type
_entity_poly.pdbx_seq_one_letter_code
_entity_poly.pdbx_strand_id
1 'polypeptide(L)'
;MLQSKFFRSCLAAFICVIGVASAWSARAADSPPNILWIITDDHRSDALGVFNRYSTGRPESPLGFVMSPRLDALAAEGVFFPNAYCNSPACAPSRASMHTGRYPHRSGIYGFRRAHLSADVSSTLVQGVLKGHGYQPAHFGKAGVRIFPFEKINQWMPPGYYNPRVTKRSLHESDGSDFWFNKPWGTHEGKGMVLGTEEVYRFPEGRVERYWTSRVDRPITAEEKQHRAAIEDELDILRSYTRRNKNLIIGGVSSNTTWNTIDGATVRAMQRYLAHDGAQPYTLVDGKTQATGPDPSQPVFIHLGFSAPHTPVLPSREFRDRFAGKTYRVPDFDERELELLPQTLQQMHDDMNFSKMTDAEKQQAIRDYYALCAMVDFLAGEAADSFKAYSQKHGRDYLIVYVNGDHGWHLGEQGIEAKFGPWRQSNLGSVIVVSSDHEKYPPGTVHDGMVEYVDFAPTFLEAGGVPESARPELGGFCLAKTLKGEAPQREYVIGEINAVRGPRAFLRSEDFAFSMRSRPYFTKPGEGYAPGERVRWALDTPAEEVEMTLYDLRVDPDERINLAYHAPYAELAAFFRDKLGRIVLGDHRVEVDWTKKNAYHVSSFAKGAHDHRLELPAAIVPKPSLPGAYMELLSE
;
A
#
# COMPACT_ATOMS: atom_id res chain seq x y z
N MET A 1 18.82 41.30 -63.50
CA MET A 1 17.45 41.42 -63.01
C MET A 1 16.88 40.06 -62.58
N LEU A 2 17.67 39.17 -62.01
CA LEU A 2 17.24 37.81 -61.61
C LEU A 2 17.65 37.42 -60.19
N GLN A 3 18.17 38.35 -59.42
CA GLN A 3 18.61 38.06 -58.01
C GLN A 3 17.72 38.63 -56.91
N SER A 4 16.65 39.35 -57.24
CA SER A 4 15.79 39.98 -56.21
C SER A 4 14.51 39.20 -55.88
N LYS A 5 14.20 38.12 -56.60
CA LYS A 5 12.99 37.31 -56.32
C LYS A 5 13.20 36.12 -55.38
N PHE A 6 14.46 35.67 -55.24
CA PHE A 6 14.76 34.50 -54.36
C PHE A 6 14.82 34.84 -52.85
N PHE A 7 15.13 36.11 -52.52
CA PHE A 7 15.26 36.53 -51.12
C PHE A 7 13.93 36.84 -50.43
N ARG A 8 12.84 37.10 -51.18
CA ARG A 8 11.51 37.32 -50.57
C ARG A 8 10.74 36.06 -50.24
N SER A 9 11.01 34.93 -50.93
CA SER A 9 10.34 33.66 -50.65
C SER A 9 10.93 32.92 -49.42
N CYS A 10 12.22 33.12 -49.13
CA CYS A 10 12.83 32.54 -47.92
C CYS A 10 12.46 33.26 -46.63
N LEU A 11 12.15 34.56 -46.68
CA LEU A 11 11.77 35.36 -45.51
C LEU A 11 10.32 35.06 -45.05
N ALA A 12 9.41 34.77 -45.99
CA ALA A 12 8.04 34.37 -45.70
C ALA A 12 7.92 32.96 -45.12
N ALA A 13 8.79 32.03 -45.54
CA ALA A 13 8.84 30.67 -44.98
C ALA A 13 9.42 30.65 -43.55
N PHE A 14 10.39 31.54 -43.26
CA PHE A 14 11.00 31.61 -41.92
C PHE A 14 10.07 32.28 -40.87
N ILE A 15 9.22 33.21 -41.27
CA ILE A 15 8.22 33.85 -40.38
C ILE A 15 7.08 32.89 -40.08
N CYS A 16 6.67 32.00 -41.00
CA CYS A 16 5.66 30.98 -40.71
C CYS A 16 6.15 29.87 -39.77
N VAL A 17 7.45 29.48 -39.82
CA VAL A 17 8.00 28.46 -38.90
C VAL A 17 8.20 29.00 -37.50
N ILE A 18 8.53 30.27 -37.34
CA ILE A 18 8.63 30.93 -36.02
C ILE A 18 7.23 31.16 -35.42
N GLY A 19 6.20 31.39 -36.25
CA GLY A 19 4.82 31.56 -35.79
C GLY A 19 4.18 30.25 -35.30
N VAL A 20 4.58 29.07 -35.78
CA VAL A 20 4.08 27.77 -35.33
C VAL A 20 4.82 27.29 -34.08
N ALA A 21 6.11 27.65 -33.93
CA ALA A 21 6.86 27.32 -32.70
C ALA A 21 6.44 28.19 -31.49
N SER A 22 5.96 29.41 -31.72
CA SER A 22 5.49 30.30 -30.65
C SER A 22 4.02 30.09 -30.27
N ALA A 23 3.24 29.36 -31.07
CA ALA A 23 1.86 29.01 -30.71
C ALA A 23 1.79 27.80 -29.74
N TRP A 24 2.89 27.08 -29.53
CA TRP A 24 2.98 25.97 -28.57
C TRP A 24 3.45 26.39 -27.18
N SER A 25 3.89 27.64 -26.99
CA SER A 25 4.38 28.14 -25.69
C SER A 25 3.38 28.98 -24.86
N ALA A 26 2.18 29.19 -25.36
CA ALA A 26 1.10 29.82 -24.58
C ALA A 26 0.11 28.75 -24.07
N ARG A 27 0.61 27.73 -23.39
CA ARG A 27 -0.23 26.79 -22.66
C ARG A 27 -0.68 27.44 -21.38
N ALA A 28 -1.97 27.39 -21.10
CA ALA A 28 -2.56 27.95 -19.90
C ALA A 28 -1.84 27.43 -18.64
N ALA A 29 -0.96 28.24 -18.07
CA ALA A 29 -0.19 27.95 -16.86
C ALA A 29 -1.06 27.85 -15.58
N ASP A 30 -2.40 27.92 -15.71
CA ASP A 30 -3.32 28.08 -14.58
C ASP A 30 -4.35 26.96 -14.37
N SER A 31 -4.35 25.87 -15.17
CA SER A 31 -5.34 24.79 -14.93
C SER A 31 -4.70 23.61 -14.19
N PRO A 32 -5.31 23.16 -13.07
CA PRO A 32 -4.79 22.02 -12.32
C PRO A 32 -4.68 20.75 -13.19
N PRO A 33 -3.66 19.90 -13.00
CA PRO A 33 -3.46 18.67 -13.78
C PRO A 33 -4.53 17.64 -13.49
N ASN A 34 -4.76 16.71 -14.42
CA ASN A 34 -5.41 15.45 -14.10
C ASN A 34 -4.52 14.64 -13.17
N ILE A 35 -5.10 13.92 -12.21
CA ILE A 35 -4.35 13.12 -11.24
C ILE A 35 -4.82 11.65 -11.32
N LEU A 36 -3.87 10.74 -11.52
CA LEU A 36 -4.07 9.30 -11.40
C LEU A 36 -3.25 8.78 -10.20
N TRP A 37 -3.93 8.21 -9.26
CA TRP A 37 -3.33 7.58 -8.08
C TRP A 37 -3.54 6.08 -8.14
N ILE A 38 -2.48 5.31 -8.40
CA ILE A 38 -2.48 3.85 -8.48
C ILE A 38 -1.90 3.31 -7.18
N ILE A 39 -2.64 2.42 -6.52
CA ILE A 39 -2.18 1.75 -5.29
C ILE A 39 -2.35 0.24 -5.46
N THR A 40 -1.27 -0.52 -5.26
CA THR A 40 -1.31 -1.98 -5.16
C THR A 40 -1.42 -2.43 -3.69
N ASP A 41 -1.54 -3.73 -3.42
CA ASP A 41 -1.75 -4.27 -2.08
C ASP A 41 -0.77 -5.41 -1.80
N ASP A 42 -0.12 -5.39 -0.64
CA ASP A 42 0.90 -6.40 -0.28
C ASP A 42 2.07 -6.49 -1.29
N HIS A 43 2.46 -5.39 -1.96
CA HIS A 43 3.43 -5.42 -3.04
C HIS A 43 4.84 -5.06 -2.55
N ARG A 44 5.76 -6.00 -2.66
CA ARG A 44 7.17 -5.85 -2.28
C ARG A 44 7.90 -4.92 -3.25
N SER A 45 8.80 -4.09 -2.73
CA SER A 45 9.62 -3.20 -3.57
C SER A 45 10.58 -3.97 -4.47
N ASP A 46 11.09 -5.11 -4.02
CA ASP A 46 12.00 -5.98 -4.79
C ASP A 46 11.32 -6.77 -5.91
N ALA A 47 10.00 -6.64 -6.09
CA ALA A 47 9.31 -7.08 -7.29
C ALA A 47 9.58 -6.17 -8.50
N LEU A 48 10.18 -4.99 -8.30
CA LEU A 48 10.50 -4.02 -9.34
C LEU A 48 11.99 -4.10 -9.75
N GLY A 49 12.25 -4.25 -11.03
CA GLY A 49 13.61 -4.24 -11.57
C GLY A 49 14.33 -2.90 -11.32
N VAL A 50 13.63 -1.77 -11.39
CA VAL A 50 14.19 -0.45 -11.06
C VAL A 50 14.63 -0.36 -9.60
N PHE A 51 13.87 -0.92 -8.67
CA PHE A 51 14.25 -0.96 -7.26
C PHE A 51 15.50 -1.82 -7.04
N ASN A 52 15.54 -2.99 -7.67
CA ASN A 52 16.67 -3.91 -7.53
C ASN A 52 17.95 -3.33 -8.15
N ARG A 53 17.85 -2.68 -9.32
CA ARG A 53 19.00 -1.96 -9.90
C ARG A 53 19.53 -0.85 -8.98
N TYR A 54 18.64 -0.13 -8.32
CA TYR A 54 19.02 0.88 -7.32
C TYR A 54 19.72 0.24 -6.11
N SER A 55 19.15 -0.82 -5.55
CA SER A 55 19.59 -1.40 -4.27
C SER A 55 20.78 -2.36 -4.41
N THR A 56 20.86 -3.11 -5.53
CA THR A 56 21.85 -4.18 -5.71
C THR A 56 22.67 -4.06 -7.02
N GLY A 57 22.35 -3.11 -7.89
CA GLY A 57 22.94 -2.97 -9.23
C GLY A 57 22.42 -3.99 -10.25
N ARG A 58 21.49 -4.87 -9.90
CA ARG A 58 20.94 -5.92 -10.77
C ARG A 58 19.41 -5.82 -10.81
N PRO A 59 18.74 -6.26 -11.91
CA PRO A 59 17.28 -6.20 -12.00
C PRO A 59 16.56 -7.29 -11.22
N GLU A 60 17.25 -8.38 -10.82
CA GLU A 60 16.65 -9.48 -10.07
C GLU A 60 16.48 -9.12 -8.58
N SER A 61 15.40 -9.62 -7.97
CA SER A 61 15.23 -9.61 -6.53
C SER A 61 16.34 -10.43 -5.83
N PRO A 62 16.69 -10.13 -4.57
CA PRO A 62 17.52 -11.02 -3.75
C PRO A 62 16.99 -12.47 -3.68
N LEU A 63 15.69 -12.67 -3.91
CA LEU A 63 15.08 -14.01 -3.95
C LEU A 63 15.16 -14.65 -5.34
N GLY A 64 15.35 -13.90 -6.42
CA GLY A 64 15.45 -14.43 -7.77
C GLY A 64 14.78 -13.57 -8.84
N PHE A 65 14.35 -14.22 -9.91
CA PHE A 65 13.80 -13.56 -11.11
C PHE A 65 12.52 -12.77 -10.82
N VAL A 66 12.48 -11.53 -11.31
CA VAL A 66 11.31 -10.65 -11.34
C VAL A 66 11.14 -10.00 -12.70
N MET A 67 9.96 -9.47 -12.99
CA MET A 67 9.68 -8.83 -14.28
C MET A 67 8.73 -7.64 -14.06
N SER A 68 9.21 -6.43 -14.35
CA SER A 68 8.44 -5.17 -14.22
C SER A 68 8.74 -4.15 -15.30
N PRO A 69 8.72 -4.53 -16.60
CA PRO A 69 9.19 -3.64 -17.67
C PRO A 69 8.35 -2.37 -17.83
N ARG A 70 7.07 -2.40 -17.50
CA ARG A 70 6.17 -1.25 -17.63
C ARG A 70 6.40 -0.23 -16.51
N LEU A 71 6.55 -0.69 -15.28
CA LEU A 71 6.88 0.15 -14.13
C LEU A 71 8.31 0.66 -14.18
N ASP A 72 9.26 -0.14 -14.68
CA ASP A 72 10.62 0.31 -14.95
C ASP A 72 10.66 1.45 -15.98
N ALA A 73 9.86 1.34 -17.06
CA ALA A 73 9.72 2.40 -18.05
C ALA A 73 9.04 3.64 -17.44
N LEU A 74 8.00 3.45 -16.64
CA LEU A 74 7.31 4.54 -15.95
C LEU A 74 8.26 5.30 -14.99
N ALA A 75 9.14 4.57 -14.28
CA ALA A 75 10.16 5.18 -13.42
C ALA A 75 11.19 5.99 -14.23
N ALA A 76 11.54 5.54 -15.43
CA ALA A 76 12.43 6.28 -16.31
C ALA A 76 11.79 7.56 -16.90
N GLU A 77 10.45 7.60 -16.99
CA GLU A 77 9.71 8.78 -17.43
C GLU A 77 9.45 9.81 -16.31
N GLY A 78 9.78 9.50 -15.07
CA GLY A 78 9.49 10.34 -13.93
C GLY A 78 10.54 10.26 -12.83
N VAL A 79 10.08 10.35 -11.59
CA VAL A 79 10.91 10.28 -10.40
C VAL A 79 10.62 8.98 -9.65
N PHE A 80 11.67 8.28 -9.28
CA PHE A 80 11.60 7.07 -8.46
C PHE A 80 12.02 7.37 -7.02
N PHE A 81 11.17 6.98 -6.06
CA PHE A 81 11.42 7.07 -4.62
C PHE A 81 11.55 5.65 -4.05
N PRO A 82 12.76 5.10 -3.95
CA PRO A 82 12.99 3.73 -3.47
C PRO A 82 12.70 3.56 -1.96
N ASN A 83 12.86 4.62 -1.17
CA ASN A 83 12.76 4.61 0.28
C ASN A 83 11.44 5.24 0.76
N ALA A 84 10.30 4.71 0.27
CA ALA A 84 8.97 5.14 0.67
C ALA A 84 8.38 4.17 1.70
N TYR A 85 8.02 4.68 2.86
CA TYR A 85 7.58 3.84 3.99
C TYR A 85 6.11 4.06 4.30
N CYS A 86 5.39 2.94 4.53
CA CYS A 86 4.03 3.02 5.05
C CYS A 86 4.02 3.37 6.54
N ASN A 87 3.01 4.10 6.97
CA ASN A 87 2.86 4.48 8.37
C ASN A 87 2.15 3.41 9.21
N SER A 88 1.75 2.32 8.58
CA SER A 88 1.22 1.13 9.25
C SER A 88 1.32 -0.08 8.31
N PRO A 89 1.88 -1.22 8.75
CA PRO A 89 2.01 -2.41 7.91
C PRO A 89 0.70 -3.22 7.81
N ALA A 90 -0.39 -2.53 7.50
CA ALA A 90 -1.72 -3.11 7.28
C ALA A 90 -2.56 -2.22 6.36
N CYS A 91 -3.35 -2.82 5.47
CA CYS A 91 -4.08 -2.12 4.40
C CYS A 91 -4.90 -0.93 4.90
N ALA A 92 -5.83 -1.13 5.85
CA ALA A 92 -6.77 -0.09 6.25
C ALA A 92 -6.10 1.10 6.96
N PRO A 93 -5.21 0.93 7.94
CA PRO A 93 -4.55 2.07 8.58
C PRO A 93 -3.51 2.73 7.69
N SER A 94 -2.78 1.98 6.85
CA SER A 94 -1.88 2.57 5.85
C SER A 94 -2.64 3.47 4.88
N ARG A 95 -3.71 2.95 4.27
CA ARG A 95 -4.55 3.73 3.35
C ARG A 95 -5.23 4.90 4.04
N ALA A 96 -5.56 4.78 5.34
CA ALA A 96 -6.06 5.92 6.11
C ALA A 96 -5.01 7.05 6.18
N SER A 97 -3.75 6.72 6.46
CA SER A 97 -2.65 7.70 6.47
C SER A 97 -2.46 8.36 5.11
N MET A 98 -2.50 7.59 4.02
CA MET A 98 -2.42 8.11 2.65
C MET A 98 -3.54 9.11 2.33
N HIS A 99 -4.79 8.77 2.66
CA HIS A 99 -5.95 9.58 2.31
C HIS A 99 -6.13 10.81 3.19
N THR A 100 -5.64 10.79 4.43
CA THR A 100 -5.77 11.90 5.37
C THR A 100 -4.51 12.75 5.48
N GLY A 101 -3.35 12.25 5.05
CA GLY A 101 -2.06 12.85 5.34
C GLY A 101 -1.72 12.90 6.82
N ARG A 102 -2.29 11.99 7.63
CA ARG A 102 -2.09 11.95 9.08
C ARG A 102 -1.52 10.62 9.54
N TYR A 103 -0.60 10.67 10.45
CA TYR A 103 -0.05 9.48 11.11
C TYR A 103 -1.12 8.74 11.91
N PRO A 104 -1.00 7.42 12.15
CA PRO A 104 -1.94 6.64 12.94
C PRO A 104 -2.21 7.22 14.33
N HIS A 105 -1.18 7.66 15.05
CA HIS A 105 -1.32 8.28 16.38
C HIS A 105 -2.04 9.65 16.36
N ARG A 106 -2.17 10.28 15.18
CA ARG A 106 -2.91 11.54 15.02
C ARG A 106 -4.31 11.35 14.45
N SER A 107 -4.52 10.28 13.71
CA SER A 107 -5.83 9.92 13.17
C SER A 107 -6.62 8.98 14.06
N GLY A 108 -5.96 8.28 15.00
CA GLY A 108 -6.54 7.23 15.81
C GLY A 108 -6.85 5.96 15.01
N ILE A 109 -6.30 5.79 13.81
CA ILE A 109 -6.58 4.65 12.93
C ILE A 109 -5.37 3.74 12.88
N TYR A 110 -5.34 2.76 13.79
CA TYR A 110 -4.20 1.85 14.00
C TYR A 110 -4.38 0.47 13.38
N GLY A 111 -5.59 0.12 12.93
CA GLY A 111 -5.89 -1.24 12.49
C GLY A 111 -7.17 -1.34 11.68
N PHE A 112 -7.68 -2.57 11.57
CA PHE A 112 -8.89 -2.86 10.78
C PHE A 112 -10.19 -2.49 11.48
N ARG A 113 -10.15 -2.27 12.79
CA ARG A 113 -11.29 -1.79 13.55
C ARG A 113 -11.28 -0.27 13.55
N ARG A 114 -12.41 0.31 13.61
CA ARG A 114 -12.63 1.72 13.49
C ARG A 114 -12.21 2.49 14.69
N ALA A 115 -11.79 3.66 14.44
CA ALA A 115 -11.24 4.50 15.44
C ALA A 115 -11.92 5.85 15.56
N HIS A 116 -13.06 6.15 14.94
CA HIS A 116 -13.42 7.55 14.93
C HIS A 116 -14.88 7.88 15.01
N LEU A 117 -15.22 8.80 15.92
CA LEU A 117 -16.51 9.50 16.00
C LEU A 117 -16.49 10.89 15.36
N SER A 118 -15.32 11.47 15.16
CA SER A 118 -15.23 12.84 14.69
C SER A 118 -15.51 12.92 13.20
N ALA A 119 -16.53 13.68 12.85
CA ALA A 119 -16.79 14.10 11.46
C ALA A 119 -15.59 14.83 10.85
N ASP A 120 -14.73 15.42 11.67
CA ASP A 120 -13.58 16.21 11.24
C ASP A 120 -12.52 15.38 10.52
N VAL A 121 -12.39 14.08 10.81
CA VAL A 121 -11.45 13.22 10.09
C VAL A 121 -11.98 12.79 8.73
N SER A 122 -13.26 12.53 8.59
CA SER A 122 -13.86 12.19 7.30
C SER A 122 -13.90 13.39 6.34
N SER A 123 -14.02 14.59 6.85
CA SER A 123 -14.00 15.84 6.05
C SER A 123 -12.62 16.20 5.50
N THR A 124 -11.56 15.57 5.97
CA THR A 124 -10.17 15.87 5.58
C THR A 124 -9.59 14.90 4.56
N LEU A 125 -10.40 14.00 4.00
CA LEU A 125 -9.95 13.11 2.93
C LEU A 125 -9.54 13.90 1.69
N VAL A 126 -8.36 13.60 1.16
CA VAL A 126 -7.78 14.33 0.02
C VAL A 126 -8.74 14.46 -1.16
N GLN A 127 -9.45 13.39 -1.52
CA GLN A 127 -10.44 13.43 -2.61
C GLN A 127 -11.65 14.31 -2.29
N GLY A 128 -12.02 14.44 -1.04
CA GLY A 128 -13.10 15.35 -0.61
C GLY A 128 -12.69 16.81 -0.72
N VAL A 129 -11.47 17.14 -0.32
CA VAL A 129 -10.90 18.49 -0.45
C VAL A 129 -10.74 18.85 -1.92
N LEU A 130 -10.16 17.97 -2.74
CA LEU A 130 -10.02 18.19 -4.19
C LEU A 130 -11.37 18.37 -4.88
N LYS A 131 -12.41 17.62 -4.49
CA LYS A 131 -13.78 17.80 -5.00
C LYS A 131 -14.32 19.20 -4.70
N GLY A 132 -14.06 19.72 -3.49
CA GLY A 132 -14.42 21.10 -3.11
C GLY A 132 -13.66 22.17 -3.91
N HIS A 133 -12.59 21.79 -4.61
CA HIS A 133 -11.76 22.66 -5.45
C HIS A 133 -11.88 22.32 -6.95
N GLY A 134 -13.01 21.78 -7.38
CA GLY A 134 -13.36 21.60 -8.78
C GLY A 134 -12.88 20.31 -9.44
N TYR A 135 -12.27 19.38 -8.72
CA TYR A 135 -11.94 18.06 -9.25
C TYR A 135 -13.16 17.15 -9.34
N GLN A 136 -13.12 16.21 -10.27
CA GLN A 136 -14.05 15.10 -10.42
C GLN A 136 -13.40 13.82 -9.88
N PRO A 137 -13.58 13.46 -8.60
CA PRO A 137 -13.00 12.24 -8.07
C PRO A 137 -13.75 10.99 -8.55
N ALA A 138 -13.02 10.03 -9.11
CA ALA A 138 -13.51 8.71 -9.50
C ALA A 138 -12.69 7.61 -8.81
N HIS A 139 -13.32 6.46 -8.56
CA HIS A 139 -12.66 5.33 -7.92
C HIS A 139 -13.00 4.01 -8.58
N PHE A 140 -11.96 3.19 -8.78
CA PHE A 140 -12.07 1.86 -9.37
C PHE A 140 -11.27 0.85 -8.55
N GLY A 141 -11.88 -0.29 -8.22
CA GLY A 141 -11.24 -1.40 -7.55
C GLY A 141 -11.24 -1.34 -6.02
N LYS A 142 -10.09 -1.55 -5.40
CA LYS A 142 -9.93 -1.63 -3.95
C LYS A 142 -9.70 -0.25 -3.33
N ALA A 143 -10.67 0.26 -2.56
CA ALA A 143 -10.47 1.47 -1.76
C ALA A 143 -9.71 1.19 -0.45
N GLY A 144 -10.12 0.16 0.28
CA GLY A 144 -9.47 -0.31 1.50
C GLY A 144 -9.49 0.64 2.70
N VAL A 145 -10.02 1.85 2.55
CA VAL A 145 -10.01 2.89 3.57
C VAL A 145 -11.16 2.72 4.54
N ARG A 146 -10.86 2.65 5.83
CA ARG A 146 -11.86 2.55 6.91
C ARG A 146 -11.86 3.81 7.76
N ILE A 147 -12.37 4.88 7.22
CA ILE A 147 -12.58 6.14 7.92
C ILE A 147 -14.08 6.33 8.06
N PHE A 148 -14.61 6.32 9.27
CA PHE A 148 -16.05 6.35 9.49
C PHE A 148 -16.45 7.36 10.53
N PRO A 149 -17.55 8.09 10.33
CA PRO A 149 -18.43 8.45 11.43
C PRO A 149 -19.01 7.14 11.99
N PHE A 150 -19.01 7.02 13.27
CA PHE A 150 -19.24 5.81 14.04
C PHE A 150 -20.61 5.14 13.85
N GLU A 151 -21.60 5.87 13.42
CA GLU A 151 -23.00 5.42 13.39
C GLU A 151 -23.30 4.34 12.33
N LYS A 152 -22.41 4.14 11.34
CA LYS A 152 -22.65 3.17 10.27
C LYS A 152 -21.50 2.17 10.15
N ILE A 153 -21.61 1.15 10.95
CA ILE A 153 -20.61 0.09 11.17
C ILE A 153 -20.02 -0.57 9.89
N ASN A 154 -20.70 -0.51 8.77
CA ASN A 154 -20.33 -1.24 7.54
C ASN A 154 -19.91 -0.34 6.37
N GLN A 155 -19.72 0.94 6.57
CA GLN A 155 -19.29 1.83 5.50
C GLN A 155 -17.76 1.97 5.50
N TRP A 156 -17.13 1.55 4.42
CA TRP A 156 -15.69 1.66 4.20
C TRP A 156 -15.26 3.06 3.81
N MET A 157 -16.15 3.80 3.19
CA MET A 157 -15.97 5.19 2.80
C MET A 157 -17.36 5.83 2.67
N PRO A 158 -17.57 7.05 3.19
CA PRO A 158 -18.83 7.75 3.03
C PRO A 158 -19.24 7.85 1.55
N PRO A 159 -20.53 7.71 1.22
CA PRO A 159 -21.02 7.98 -0.13
C PRO A 159 -20.78 9.43 -0.52
N GLY A 160 -20.51 9.69 -1.81
CA GLY A 160 -20.37 11.05 -2.34
C GLY A 160 -18.96 11.58 -2.49
N TYR A 161 -17.93 10.88 -1.97
CA TYR A 161 -16.55 11.25 -2.24
C TYR A 161 -16.10 10.94 -3.67
N TYR A 162 -16.65 9.90 -4.30
CA TYR A 162 -16.31 9.48 -5.65
C TYR A 162 -17.56 9.32 -6.52
N ASN A 163 -17.46 9.79 -7.76
CA ASN A 163 -18.45 9.56 -8.80
C ASN A 163 -17.75 9.42 -10.15
N PRO A 164 -17.71 8.22 -10.77
CA PRO A 164 -18.24 6.95 -10.27
C PRO A 164 -17.41 6.32 -9.15
N ARG A 165 -18.02 5.36 -8.47
CA ARG A 165 -17.36 4.47 -7.53
C ARG A 165 -17.63 3.02 -7.92
N VAL A 166 -16.66 2.40 -8.56
CA VAL A 166 -16.69 1.00 -8.95
C VAL A 166 -15.86 0.19 -7.98
N THR A 167 -16.49 -0.67 -7.20
CA THR A 167 -15.81 -1.44 -6.16
C THR A 167 -15.45 -2.84 -6.67
N LYS A 168 -14.45 -3.44 -6.07
CA LYS A 168 -14.12 -4.85 -6.26
C LYS A 168 -15.36 -5.76 -6.24
N ARG A 169 -16.28 -5.54 -5.32
CA ARG A 169 -17.50 -6.34 -5.22
C ARG A 169 -18.42 -6.20 -6.45
N SER A 170 -18.62 -4.97 -6.93
CA SER A 170 -19.45 -4.75 -8.13
C SER A 170 -18.84 -5.37 -9.38
N LEU A 171 -17.51 -5.39 -9.48
CA LEU A 171 -16.79 -6.05 -10.58
C LEU A 171 -17.00 -7.56 -10.57
N HIS A 172 -16.94 -8.20 -9.41
CA HIS A 172 -17.21 -9.63 -9.31
C HIS A 172 -18.62 -10.03 -9.70
N GLU A 173 -19.59 -9.28 -9.19
CA GLU A 173 -21.00 -9.62 -9.37
C GLU A 173 -21.45 -9.43 -10.83
N SER A 174 -20.80 -8.53 -11.57
CA SER A 174 -21.27 -8.09 -12.88
C SER A 174 -20.33 -8.39 -14.03
N ASP A 175 -19.04 -8.37 -13.81
CA ASP A 175 -18.03 -8.48 -14.88
C ASP A 175 -17.45 -9.90 -15.01
N GLY A 176 -17.89 -10.83 -14.18
CA GLY A 176 -17.54 -12.24 -14.28
C GLY A 176 -16.13 -12.59 -13.80
N SER A 177 -15.41 -11.66 -13.22
CA SER A 177 -14.09 -11.94 -12.65
C SER A 177 -14.17 -12.91 -11.46
N ASP A 178 -13.07 -13.62 -11.19
CA ASP A 178 -12.99 -14.57 -10.09
C ASP A 178 -13.29 -13.92 -8.75
N PHE A 179 -13.97 -14.67 -7.90
CA PHE A 179 -14.34 -14.19 -6.60
C PHE A 179 -13.96 -15.18 -5.50
N TRP A 180 -13.10 -14.71 -4.63
CA TRP A 180 -12.70 -15.43 -3.45
C TRP A 180 -13.20 -14.73 -2.19
N PHE A 181 -13.95 -15.47 -1.36
CA PHE A 181 -14.42 -14.99 -0.08
C PHE A 181 -13.80 -15.77 1.07
N ASN A 182 -13.10 -15.08 1.94
CA ASN A 182 -12.52 -15.65 3.15
C ASN A 182 -13.33 -15.37 4.43
N LYS A 183 -14.53 -14.85 4.28
CA LYS A 183 -15.39 -14.53 5.43
C LYS A 183 -16.75 -15.13 5.23
N PRO A 184 -17.36 -15.58 6.33
CA PRO A 184 -18.75 -16.01 6.26
C PRO A 184 -19.59 -14.78 5.88
N TRP A 185 -20.18 -14.83 4.71
CA TRP A 185 -21.16 -13.85 4.24
C TRP A 185 -22.49 -14.55 4.12
N GLY A 186 -23.55 -13.82 4.35
CA GLY A 186 -24.86 -14.35 4.10
C GLY A 186 -24.96 -14.81 2.68
N THR A 187 -25.14 -16.11 2.46
CA THR A 187 -25.60 -16.57 1.17
C THR A 187 -27.05 -16.19 1.03
N HIS A 188 -27.39 -15.65 -0.10
CA HIS A 188 -28.70 -15.10 -0.38
C HIS A 188 -29.70 -16.18 -0.75
N GLU A 189 -29.89 -17.14 0.10
CA GLU A 189 -31.14 -17.89 0.10
C GLU A 189 -32.12 -17.12 0.98
N GLY A 190 -32.61 -16.02 0.43
CA GLY A 190 -33.82 -15.35 0.84
C GLY A 190 -33.80 -14.50 2.11
N LYS A 191 -32.91 -14.62 3.09
CA LYS A 191 -32.91 -13.81 4.32
C LYS A 191 -31.54 -13.62 5.00
N GLY A 192 -30.46 -13.58 4.26
CA GLY A 192 -29.19 -13.08 4.80
C GLY A 192 -28.50 -13.96 5.84
N MET A 193 -28.74 -15.24 5.84
CA MET A 193 -28.03 -16.18 6.71
C MET A 193 -26.66 -16.51 6.12
N VAL A 194 -25.66 -16.38 6.96
CA VAL A 194 -24.33 -16.83 6.67
C VAL A 194 -24.25 -18.32 6.80
N LEU A 195 -24.07 -19.02 5.70
CA LEU A 195 -23.96 -20.46 5.71
C LEU A 195 -22.52 -20.97 5.62
N GLY A 196 -21.56 -20.10 5.35
CA GLY A 196 -20.16 -20.49 5.24
C GLY A 196 -19.32 -19.54 4.40
N THR A 197 -18.20 -20.05 3.90
CA THR A 197 -17.32 -19.38 2.96
C THR A 197 -17.31 -20.16 1.65
N GLU A 198 -17.74 -19.50 0.59
CA GLU A 198 -17.78 -20.04 -0.76
C GLU A 198 -16.68 -19.39 -1.61
N GLU A 199 -16.07 -20.16 -2.48
CA GLU A 199 -15.18 -19.70 -3.53
C GLU A 199 -15.79 -19.95 -4.89
N VAL A 200 -15.61 -19.01 -5.82
CA VAL A 200 -16.19 -19.05 -7.16
C VAL A 200 -15.08 -18.79 -8.17
N TYR A 201 -14.98 -19.69 -9.15
CA TYR A 201 -14.02 -19.62 -10.24
C TYR A 201 -14.76 -19.58 -11.58
N ARG A 202 -14.37 -18.64 -12.43
CA ARG A 202 -14.98 -18.47 -13.75
C ARG A 202 -13.92 -18.71 -14.81
N PHE A 203 -14.25 -19.57 -15.75
CA PHE A 203 -13.35 -19.95 -16.85
C PHE A 203 -13.77 -19.25 -18.15
N PRO A 204 -12.83 -18.97 -19.06
CA PRO A 204 -13.12 -18.24 -20.30
C PRO A 204 -14.18 -18.88 -21.18
N GLU A 205 -14.30 -20.21 -21.15
CA GLU A 205 -15.29 -20.98 -21.88
C GLU A 205 -16.71 -20.91 -21.28
N GLY A 206 -16.89 -20.14 -20.20
CA GLY A 206 -18.19 -19.96 -19.54
C GLY A 206 -18.49 -20.94 -18.41
N ARG A 207 -17.58 -21.88 -18.13
CA ARG A 207 -17.70 -22.78 -16.97
C ARG A 207 -17.58 -21.97 -15.68
N VAL A 208 -18.43 -22.25 -14.69
CA VAL A 208 -18.42 -21.61 -13.37
C VAL A 208 -18.38 -22.71 -12.33
N GLU A 209 -17.29 -22.76 -11.58
CA GLU A 209 -17.10 -23.70 -10.50
C GLU A 209 -17.29 -23.03 -9.15
N ARG A 210 -17.92 -23.75 -8.22
CA ARG A 210 -18.18 -23.26 -6.87
C ARG A 210 -17.94 -24.35 -5.86
N TYR A 211 -17.28 -24.01 -4.75
CA TYR A 211 -17.17 -24.91 -3.63
C TYR A 211 -17.10 -24.18 -2.28
N TRP A 212 -17.50 -24.91 -1.25
CA TRP A 212 -17.42 -24.40 0.12
C TRP A 212 -16.08 -24.71 0.75
N THR A 213 -15.44 -23.71 1.34
CA THR A 213 -14.27 -23.90 2.20
C THR A 213 -14.65 -24.06 3.67
N SER A 214 -15.82 -23.55 4.06
CA SER A 214 -16.46 -23.81 5.34
C SER A 214 -17.97 -23.65 5.24
N ARG A 215 -18.71 -24.39 6.06
CA ARG A 215 -20.16 -24.23 6.24
C ARG A 215 -20.50 -24.17 7.72
N VAL A 216 -21.52 -23.39 8.08
CA VAL A 216 -21.98 -23.23 9.46
C VAL A 216 -23.14 -24.18 9.77
N ASP A 217 -23.99 -24.43 8.77
CA ASP A 217 -25.23 -25.21 8.88
C ASP A 217 -25.00 -26.73 8.93
N ARG A 218 -23.95 -27.21 8.30
CA ARG A 218 -23.57 -28.63 8.26
C ARG A 218 -22.09 -28.85 7.91
N PRO A 219 -21.51 -30.00 8.18
CA PRO A 219 -20.20 -30.37 7.65
C PRO A 219 -20.17 -30.41 6.12
N ILE A 220 -19.02 -30.09 5.53
CA ILE A 220 -18.75 -30.28 4.10
C ILE A 220 -18.73 -31.80 3.82
N THR A 221 -19.48 -32.25 2.83
CA THR A 221 -19.59 -33.65 2.45
C THR A 221 -18.31 -34.17 1.80
N ALA A 222 -18.17 -35.50 1.67
CA ALA A 222 -17.06 -36.12 0.96
C ALA A 222 -17.03 -35.72 -0.53
N GLU A 223 -18.19 -35.63 -1.15
CA GLU A 223 -18.39 -35.24 -2.54
C GLU A 223 -17.98 -33.79 -2.78
N GLU A 224 -18.39 -32.87 -1.89
CA GLU A 224 -17.97 -31.44 -1.93
C GLU A 224 -16.45 -31.30 -1.73
N LYS A 225 -15.85 -32.11 -0.88
CA LYS A 225 -14.38 -32.14 -0.72
C LYS A 225 -13.67 -32.66 -1.96
N GLN A 226 -14.20 -33.68 -2.60
CA GLN A 226 -13.64 -34.23 -3.84
C GLN A 226 -13.75 -33.24 -4.99
N HIS A 227 -14.91 -32.57 -5.12
CA HIS A 227 -15.10 -31.51 -6.12
C HIS A 227 -14.11 -30.35 -5.89
N ARG A 228 -13.98 -29.88 -4.66
CA ARG A 228 -12.99 -28.88 -4.29
C ARG A 228 -11.57 -29.32 -4.69
N ALA A 229 -11.18 -30.54 -4.32
CA ALA A 229 -9.84 -31.05 -4.62
C ALA A 229 -9.56 -31.08 -6.13
N ALA A 230 -10.55 -31.45 -6.96
CA ALA A 230 -10.39 -31.44 -8.41
C ALA A 230 -10.16 -30.05 -8.99
N ILE A 231 -10.86 -29.03 -8.48
CA ILE A 231 -10.65 -27.63 -8.92
C ILE A 231 -9.33 -27.08 -8.41
N GLU A 232 -8.96 -27.37 -7.16
CA GLU A 232 -7.69 -26.96 -6.59
C GLU A 232 -6.49 -27.59 -7.31
N ASP A 233 -6.61 -28.84 -7.74
CA ASP A 233 -5.60 -29.54 -8.55
C ASP A 233 -5.49 -28.94 -9.96
N GLU A 234 -6.63 -28.66 -10.63
CA GLU A 234 -6.65 -28.02 -11.95
C GLU A 234 -5.98 -26.63 -11.96
N LEU A 235 -6.16 -25.88 -10.87
CA LEU A 235 -5.63 -24.52 -10.72
C LEU A 235 -4.33 -24.47 -9.92
N ASP A 236 -3.77 -25.63 -9.54
CA ASP A 236 -2.54 -25.76 -8.75
C ASP A 236 -2.56 -24.88 -7.49
N ILE A 237 -3.68 -24.90 -6.76
CA ILE A 237 -3.92 -24.04 -5.60
C ILE A 237 -3.05 -24.45 -4.41
N LEU A 238 -2.20 -23.53 -3.98
CA LEU A 238 -1.42 -23.66 -2.75
C LEU A 238 -2.04 -22.78 -1.65
N ARG A 239 -2.26 -23.39 -0.47
CA ARG A 239 -2.83 -22.67 0.67
C ARG A 239 -1.86 -22.53 1.82
N SER A 240 -1.83 -21.34 2.39
CA SER A 240 -1.17 -21.07 3.66
C SER A 240 -2.10 -21.43 4.82
N TYR A 241 -1.51 -21.92 5.88
CA TYR A 241 -2.20 -22.23 7.13
C TYR A 241 -1.82 -21.16 8.16
N THR A 242 -2.65 -20.14 8.27
CA THR A 242 -2.58 -19.26 9.42
C THR A 242 -3.58 -19.73 10.48
N ARG A 243 -3.30 -19.47 11.73
CA ARG A 243 -4.18 -19.83 12.84
C ARG A 243 -5.62 -19.34 12.66
N ARG A 244 -5.81 -18.19 12.02
CA ARG A 244 -7.11 -17.55 11.85
C ARG A 244 -7.75 -17.76 10.49
N ASN A 245 -6.96 -18.06 9.47
CA ASN A 245 -7.44 -18.24 8.11
C ASN A 245 -6.64 -19.32 7.40
N LYS A 246 -7.13 -20.54 7.50
CA LYS A 246 -6.51 -21.74 6.89
C LYS A 246 -6.75 -21.85 5.38
N ASN A 247 -7.54 -20.94 4.81
CA ASN A 247 -7.95 -20.99 3.41
C ASN A 247 -7.30 -19.89 2.55
N LEU A 248 -6.28 -19.19 3.07
CA LEU A 248 -5.54 -18.23 2.26
C LEU A 248 -4.87 -18.93 1.08
N ILE A 249 -5.05 -18.40 -0.11
CA ILE A 249 -4.41 -18.89 -1.33
C ILE A 249 -3.14 -18.07 -1.54
N ILE A 250 -1.98 -18.73 -1.49
CA ILE A 250 -0.66 -18.13 -1.62
C ILE A 250 0.07 -18.56 -2.89
N GLY A 251 -0.53 -19.41 -3.71
CA GLY A 251 -0.04 -19.84 -5.01
C GLY A 251 -1.13 -20.53 -5.79
N GLY A 252 -0.96 -20.59 -7.09
CA GLY A 252 -1.87 -21.19 -8.04
C GLY A 252 -1.94 -20.40 -9.34
N VAL A 253 -2.94 -20.70 -10.15
CA VAL A 253 -3.22 -19.97 -11.40
C VAL A 253 -4.67 -19.51 -11.42
N SER A 254 -4.90 -18.29 -11.92
CA SER A 254 -6.27 -17.82 -12.14
C SER A 254 -6.96 -18.68 -13.21
N SER A 255 -8.21 -19.00 -12.98
CA SER A 255 -9.07 -19.61 -13.99
C SER A 255 -9.31 -18.67 -15.19
N ASN A 256 -9.05 -17.36 -15.05
CA ASN A 256 -9.36 -16.33 -16.02
C ASN A 256 -8.14 -15.82 -16.80
N THR A 257 -8.41 -15.15 -17.92
CA THR A 257 -7.42 -14.34 -18.63
C THR A 257 -7.05 -13.10 -17.84
N THR A 258 -5.89 -12.49 -18.11
CA THR A 258 -5.41 -11.28 -17.42
C THR A 258 -6.46 -10.19 -17.32
N TRP A 259 -7.15 -9.90 -18.42
CA TRP A 259 -8.17 -8.84 -18.49
C TRP A 259 -9.46 -9.17 -17.73
N ASN A 260 -9.74 -10.44 -17.50
CA ASN A 260 -10.92 -10.90 -16.76
C ASN A 260 -10.62 -11.24 -15.30
N THR A 261 -9.38 -11.04 -14.85
CA THR A 261 -9.10 -10.99 -13.41
C THR A 261 -9.74 -9.75 -12.78
N ILE A 262 -9.84 -9.74 -11.46
CA ILE A 262 -10.42 -8.58 -10.74
C ILE A 262 -9.68 -7.27 -11.04
N ASP A 263 -8.37 -7.32 -11.19
CA ASP A 263 -7.58 -6.11 -11.45
C ASP A 263 -7.60 -5.73 -12.94
N GLY A 264 -7.67 -6.69 -13.85
CA GLY A 264 -7.94 -6.43 -15.26
C GLY A 264 -9.32 -5.77 -15.47
N ALA A 265 -10.34 -6.26 -14.78
CA ALA A 265 -11.68 -5.66 -14.78
C ALA A 265 -11.68 -4.24 -14.17
N THR A 266 -10.84 -4.01 -13.16
CA THR A 266 -10.65 -2.68 -12.55
C THR A 266 -10.08 -1.68 -13.57
N VAL A 267 -9.07 -2.06 -14.33
CA VAL A 267 -8.49 -1.21 -15.39
C VAL A 267 -9.49 -0.96 -16.51
N ARG A 268 -10.20 -2.00 -16.98
CA ARG A 268 -11.26 -1.84 -18.01
C ARG A 268 -12.37 -0.89 -17.55
N ALA A 269 -12.76 -0.94 -16.27
CA ALA A 269 -13.77 -0.01 -15.73
C ALA A 269 -13.29 1.45 -15.76
N MET A 270 -12.01 1.71 -15.44
CA MET A 270 -11.41 3.04 -15.58
C MET A 270 -11.35 3.47 -17.06
N GLN A 271 -10.86 2.61 -17.95
CA GLN A 271 -10.81 2.88 -19.39
C GLN A 271 -12.19 3.21 -19.96
N ARG A 272 -13.21 2.46 -19.54
CA ARG A 272 -14.60 2.73 -19.92
C ARG A 272 -15.09 4.09 -19.43
N TYR A 273 -14.75 4.50 -18.22
CA TYR A 273 -15.04 5.84 -17.70
C TYR A 273 -14.40 6.94 -18.57
N LEU A 274 -13.11 6.80 -18.88
CA LEU A 274 -12.38 7.76 -19.70
C LEU A 274 -12.87 7.83 -21.15
N ALA A 275 -13.38 6.70 -21.68
CA ALA A 275 -13.94 6.63 -23.05
C ALA A 275 -15.28 7.35 -23.20
N HIS A 276 -16.04 7.55 -22.11
CA HIS A 276 -17.31 8.29 -22.10
C HIS A 276 -17.11 9.77 -21.75
N ASP A 277 -16.01 10.35 -22.19
CA ASP A 277 -15.69 11.75 -21.95
C ASP A 277 -16.77 12.72 -22.51
N GLY A 278 -16.70 14.00 -22.11
CA GLY A 278 -17.73 14.98 -22.45
C GLY A 278 -19.03 14.76 -21.66
N ALA A 279 -18.93 14.25 -20.44
CA ALA A 279 -20.04 13.98 -19.53
C ALA A 279 -21.09 13.02 -20.13
N GLN A 280 -20.68 12.10 -21.00
CA GLN A 280 -21.58 11.14 -21.61
C GLN A 280 -22.10 10.12 -20.56
N PRO A 281 -23.42 9.85 -20.54
CA PRO A 281 -23.98 8.84 -19.66
C PRO A 281 -23.58 7.42 -20.12
N TYR A 282 -23.34 6.54 -19.17
CA TYR A 282 -23.11 5.14 -19.43
C TYR A 282 -23.56 4.28 -18.25
N THR A 283 -23.79 3.00 -18.51
CA THR A 283 -24.16 2.06 -17.46
C THR A 283 -22.90 1.42 -16.89
N LEU A 284 -22.78 1.42 -15.56
CA LEU A 284 -21.67 0.76 -14.87
C LEU A 284 -21.68 -0.77 -15.14
N VAL A 285 -20.60 -1.41 -14.74
CA VAL A 285 -20.39 -2.87 -14.91
C VAL A 285 -21.46 -3.73 -14.25
N ASP A 286 -22.24 -3.21 -13.32
CA ASP A 286 -23.38 -3.90 -12.70
C ASP A 286 -24.62 -4.00 -13.61
N GLY A 287 -24.56 -3.42 -14.80
CA GLY A 287 -25.65 -3.44 -15.79
C GLY A 287 -26.88 -2.62 -15.41
N LYS A 288 -26.86 -1.90 -14.30
CA LYS A 288 -28.02 -1.18 -13.72
C LYS A 288 -27.72 0.27 -13.38
N THR A 289 -26.60 0.52 -12.71
CA THR A 289 -26.26 1.86 -12.23
C THR A 289 -25.84 2.74 -13.39
N GLN A 290 -26.53 3.88 -13.53
CA GLN A 290 -26.11 4.92 -14.47
C GLN A 290 -25.00 5.76 -13.87
N ALA A 291 -23.99 6.03 -14.66
CA ALA A 291 -22.88 6.90 -14.34
C ALA A 291 -22.66 7.90 -15.48
N THR A 292 -21.89 8.92 -15.21
CA THR A 292 -21.49 9.91 -16.20
C THR A 292 -19.97 9.85 -16.33
N GLY A 293 -19.47 9.88 -17.54
CA GLY A 293 -18.05 10.00 -17.81
C GLY A 293 -17.51 11.37 -17.41
N PRO A 294 -16.19 11.59 -17.50
CA PRO A 294 -15.58 12.84 -17.07
C PRO A 294 -16.00 14.01 -17.97
N ASP A 295 -16.15 15.19 -17.36
CA ASP A 295 -16.27 16.47 -18.07
C ASP A 295 -14.84 17.00 -18.33
N PRO A 296 -14.38 17.10 -19.59
CA PRO A 296 -13.02 17.56 -19.88
C PRO A 296 -12.73 19.00 -19.46
N SER A 297 -13.74 19.80 -19.19
CA SER A 297 -13.57 21.18 -18.69
C SER A 297 -13.02 21.23 -17.26
N GLN A 298 -13.16 20.15 -16.50
CA GLN A 298 -12.71 20.02 -15.12
C GLN A 298 -11.62 18.94 -14.99
N PRO A 299 -10.66 19.09 -14.06
CA PRO A 299 -9.66 18.06 -13.82
C PRO A 299 -10.27 16.81 -13.16
N VAL A 300 -9.76 15.63 -13.50
CA VAL A 300 -10.14 14.39 -12.85
C VAL A 300 -9.11 14.00 -11.77
N PHE A 301 -9.60 13.40 -10.68
CA PHE A 301 -8.79 12.70 -9.69
C PHE A 301 -9.22 11.22 -9.67
N ILE A 302 -8.41 10.35 -10.22
CA ILE A 302 -8.72 8.92 -10.29
C ILE A 302 -7.92 8.16 -9.24
N HIS A 303 -8.61 7.49 -8.31
CA HIS A 303 -8.04 6.51 -7.41
C HIS A 303 -8.26 5.11 -8.00
N LEU A 304 -7.19 4.48 -8.49
CA LEU A 304 -7.17 3.13 -9.02
C LEU A 304 -6.51 2.19 -8.00
N GLY A 305 -7.30 1.35 -7.35
CA GLY A 305 -6.82 0.44 -6.33
C GLY A 305 -6.81 -1.00 -6.81
N PHE A 306 -5.62 -1.59 -6.95
CA PHE A 306 -5.47 -3.01 -7.23
C PHE A 306 -5.65 -3.85 -5.97
N SER A 307 -6.11 -5.08 -6.17
CA SER A 307 -6.15 -6.10 -5.13
C SER A 307 -4.86 -6.90 -5.06
N ALA A 308 -4.23 -7.13 -6.19
CA ALA A 308 -3.00 -7.88 -6.30
C ALA A 308 -1.77 -7.02 -5.88
N PRO A 309 -0.72 -7.71 -5.40
CA PRO A 309 -0.54 -9.14 -5.21
C PRO A 309 -1.08 -9.71 -3.88
N HIS A 310 -1.96 -9.01 -3.16
CA HIS A 310 -2.63 -9.56 -1.96
C HIS A 310 -3.33 -10.88 -2.28
N THR A 311 -3.39 -11.78 -1.32
CA THR A 311 -4.12 -13.04 -1.42
C THR A 311 -5.57 -12.85 -1.89
N PRO A 312 -6.09 -13.69 -2.80
CA PRO A 312 -5.51 -14.91 -3.39
C PRO A 312 -4.39 -14.60 -4.39
N VAL A 313 -3.25 -15.29 -4.27
CA VAL A 313 -2.12 -15.16 -5.18
C VAL A 313 -2.38 -16.04 -6.41
N LEU A 314 -3.06 -15.48 -7.40
CA LEU A 314 -3.51 -16.19 -8.60
C LEU A 314 -3.16 -15.36 -9.85
N PRO A 315 -1.90 -15.39 -10.32
CA PRO A 315 -1.56 -14.82 -11.62
C PRO A 315 -2.35 -15.52 -12.73
N SER A 316 -2.68 -14.81 -13.81
CA SER A 316 -3.19 -15.47 -15.00
C SER A 316 -2.16 -16.43 -15.57
N ARG A 317 -2.62 -17.46 -16.30
CA ARG A 317 -1.74 -18.48 -16.89
C ARG A 317 -0.64 -17.85 -17.75
N GLU A 318 -1.00 -16.82 -18.54
CA GLU A 318 -0.05 -16.08 -19.36
C GLU A 318 1.15 -15.55 -18.55
N PHE A 319 0.92 -14.98 -17.37
CA PHE A 319 1.99 -14.45 -16.53
C PHE A 319 2.69 -15.56 -15.74
N ARG A 320 1.97 -16.53 -15.22
CA ARG A 320 2.56 -17.65 -14.49
C ARG A 320 3.55 -18.44 -15.36
N ASP A 321 3.21 -18.68 -16.62
CA ASP A 321 4.06 -19.45 -17.55
C ASP A 321 5.39 -18.76 -17.84
N ARG A 322 5.48 -17.43 -17.77
CA ARG A 322 6.73 -16.67 -17.89
C ARG A 322 7.72 -16.94 -16.74
N PHE A 323 7.21 -17.43 -15.62
CA PHE A 323 7.97 -17.79 -14.42
C PHE A 323 8.20 -19.31 -14.31
N ALA A 324 7.71 -20.10 -15.24
CA ALA A 324 7.93 -21.53 -15.26
C ALA A 324 9.42 -21.87 -15.30
N GLY A 325 9.83 -22.85 -14.50
CA GLY A 325 11.23 -23.26 -14.39
C GLY A 325 12.17 -22.27 -13.69
N LYS A 326 11.66 -21.15 -13.16
CA LYS A 326 12.46 -20.26 -12.31
C LYS A 326 12.59 -20.82 -10.91
N THR A 327 13.80 -20.73 -10.37
CA THR A 327 14.11 -21.14 -8.99
C THR A 327 14.38 -19.89 -8.15
N TYR A 328 13.95 -19.91 -6.92
CA TYR A 328 14.07 -18.80 -5.97
C TYR A 328 14.86 -19.21 -4.75
N ARG A 329 15.63 -18.27 -4.21
CA ARG A 329 16.17 -18.41 -2.87
C ARG A 329 15.02 -18.27 -1.87
N VAL A 330 14.85 -19.23 -1.01
CA VAL A 330 14.02 -19.09 0.18
C VAL A 330 14.85 -18.32 1.21
N PRO A 331 14.33 -17.26 1.83
CA PRO A 331 15.07 -16.54 2.86
C PRO A 331 15.54 -17.48 3.97
N ASP A 332 16.78 -17.28 4.39
CA ASP A 332 17.34 -18.02 5.50
C ASP A 332 16.65 -17.60 6.80
N PHE A 333 16.28 -18.58 7.59
CA PHE A 333 15.67 -18.39 8.89
C PHE A 333 16.12 -19.50 9.85
N ASP A 334 16.64 -19.11 10.99
CA ASP A 334 17.03 -20.02 12.06
C ASP A 334 16.06 -19.86 13.24
N GLU A 335 15.51 -20.97 13.74
CA GLU A 335 14.57 -20.92 14.88
C GLU A 335 15.17 -20.28 16.13
N ARG A 336 16.49 -20.25 16.27
CA ARG A 336 17.20 -19.55 17.35
C ARG A 336 16.97 -18.03 17.31
N GLU A 337 16.65 -17.45 16.14
CA GLU A 337 16.29 -16.04 16.00
C GLU A 337 15.00 -15.71 16.77
N LEU A 338 14.09 -16.67 16.92
CA LEU A 338 12.86 -16.47 17.69
C LEU A 338 13.13 -16.22 19.16
N GLU A 339 14.18 -16.80 19.72
CA GLU A 339 14.56 -16.61 21.12
C GLU A 339 14.96 -15.15 21.41
N LEU A 340 15.38 -14.41 20.38
CA LEU A 340 15.72 -13.00 20.47
C LEU A 340 14.52 -12.06 20.31
N LEU A 341 13.40 -12.57 19.82
CA LEU A 341 12.20 -11.78 19.59
C LEU A 341 11.34 -11.67 20.84
N PRO A 342 10.65 -10.53 21.03
CA PRO A 342 9.62 -10.41 22.04
C PRO A 342 8.47 -11.39 21.82
N GLN A 343 7.79 -11.74 22.92
CA GLN A 343 6.72 -12.75 22.92
C GLN A 343 5.63 -12.51 21.86
N THR A 344 5.22 -11.27 21.66
CA THR A 344 4.17 -10.97 20.65
C THR A 344 4.64 -11.22 19.22
N LEU A 345 5.93 -11.06 18.92
CA LEU A 345 6.50 -11.35 17.60
C LEU A 345 6.76 -12.84 17.42
N GLN A 346 7.20 -13.56 18.45
CA GLN A 346 7.25 -15.03 18.44
C GLN A 346 5.86 -15.62 18.15
N GLN A 347 4.82 -15.12 18.84
CA GLN A 347 3.44 -15.56 18.59
C GLN A 347 2.94 -15.20 17.18
N MET A 348 3.48 -14.15 16.55
CA MET A 348 3.17 -13.83 15.16
C MET A 348 3.74 -14.91 14.23
N HIS A 349 4.97 -15.33 14.45
CA HIS A 349 5.57 -16.47 13.73
C HIS A 349 4.75 -17.75 13.94
N ASP A 350 4.38 -18.07 15.17
CA ASP A 350 3.61 -19.27 15.50
C ASP A 350 2.21 -19.31 14.85
N ASP A 351 1.63 -18.13 14.59
CA ASP A 351 0.35 -18.00 13.88
C ASP A 351 0.48 -18.28 12.37
N MET A 352 1.69 -18.32 11.82
CA MET A 352 2.00 -18.56 10.42
C MET A 352 2.53 -19.99 10.21
N ASN A 353 2.58 -20.44 8.98
CA ASN A 353 3.02 -21.80 8.66
C ASN A 353 4.13 -21.88 7.62
N PHE A 354 4.67 -20.76 7.20
CA PHE A 354 5.67 -20.74 6.12
C PHE A 354 6.88 -21.62 6.46
N SER A 355 7.38 -21.57 7.69
CA SER A 355 8.49 -22.40 8.16
C SER A 355 8.20 -23.92 8.10
N LYS A 356 6.91 -24.30 8.13
CA LYS A 356 6.46 -25.71 8.10
C LYS A 356 6.15 -26.23 6.70
N MET A 357 6.19 -25.35 5.69
CA MET A 357 5.96 -25.71 4.30
C MET A 357 7.17 -26.46 3.75
N THR A 358 6.93 -27.33 2.79
CA THR A 358 7.99 -27.97 2.02
C THR A 358 8.71 -26.97 1.12
N ASP A 359 9.93 -27.26 0.71
CA ASP A 359 10.69 -26.38 -0.19
C ASP A 359 9.97 -26.17 -1.54
N ALA A 360 9.29 -27.21 -2.04
CA ALA A 360 8.48 -27.10 -3.25
C ALA A 360 7.32 -26.11 -3.09
N GLU A 361 6.62 -26.12 -1.98
CA GLU A 361 5.53 -25.19 -1.66
C GLU A 361 6.06 -23.76 -1.49
N LYS A 362 7.20 -23.58 -0.81
CA LYS A 362 7.85 -22.26 -0.68
C LYS A 362 8.28 -21.73 -2.05
N GLN A 363 8.88 -22.55 -2.90
CA GLN A 363 9.23 -22.20 -4.27
C GLN A 363 7.99 -21.78 -5.10
N GLN A 364 6.89 -22.51 -4.94
CA GLN A 364 5.64 -22.17 -5.62
C GLN A 364 5.08 -20.83 -5.12
N ALA A 365 5.01 -20.61 -3.82
CA ALA A 365 4.51 -19.38 -3.23
C ALA A 365 5.29 -18.15 -3.73
N ILE A 366 6.62 -18.20 -3.68
CA ILE A 366 7.48 -17.10 -4.13
C ILE A 366 7.33 -16.87 -5.63
N ARG A 367 7.35 -17.93 -6.45
CA ARG A 367 7.21 -17.87 -7.91
C ARG A 367 5.87 -17.24 -8.32
N ASP A 368 4.78 -17.76 -7.78
CA ASP A 368 3.43 -17.33 -8.15
C ASP A 368 3.13 -15.91 -7.65
N TYR A 369 3.72 -15.50 -6.51
CA TYR A 369 3.68 -14.13 -6.03
C TYR A 369 4.36 -13.17 -7.03
N TYR A 370 5.59 -13.43 -7.46
CA TYR A 370 6.27 -12.56 -8.44
C TYR A 370 5.62 -12.61 -9.83
N ALA A 371 5.02 -13.73 -10.21
CA ALA A 371 4.22 -13.81 -11.44
C ALA A 371 2.98 -12.91 -11.37
N LEU A 372 2.34 -12.83 -10.19
CA LEU A 372 1.23 -11.93 -9.96
C LEU A 372 1.67 -10.47 -9.96
N CYS A 373 2.84 -10.15 -9.40
CA CYS A 373 3.44 -8.81 -9.48
C CYS A 373 3.69 -8.39 -10.94
N ALA A 374 4.17 -9.30 -11.79
CA ALA A 374 4.37 -9.03 -13.21
C ALA A 374 3.05 -8.78 -13.97
N MET A 375 1.96 -9.44 -13.58
CA MET A 375 0.62 -9.14 -14.10
C MET A 375 0.15 -7.74 -13.68
N VAL A 376 0.43 -7.34 -12.44
CA VAL A 376 0.15 -5.98 -11.94
C VAL A 376 0.95 -4.93 -12.68
N ASP A 377 2.25 -5.18 -12.95
CA ASP A 377 3.09 -4.31 -13.77
C ASP A 377 2.46 -4.01 -15.13
N PHE A 378 2.03 -5.04 -15.84
CA PHE A 378 1.34 -4.91 -17.12
C PHE A 378 0.06 -4.05 -17.00
N LEU A 379 -0.82 -4.39 -16.06
CA LEU A 379 -2.09 -3.69 -15.88
C LEU A 379 -1.91 -2.24 -15.43
N ALA A 380 -0.92 -1.95 -14.59
CA ALA A 380 -0.60 -0.59 -14.16
C ALA A 380 -0.07 0.26 -15.33
N GLY A 381 0.75 -0.33 -16.20
CA GLY A 381 1.20 0.31 -17.44
C GLY A 381 0.04 0.65 -18.37
N GLU A 382 -0.88 -0.28 -18.61
CA GLU A 382 -2.09 -0.06 -19.43
C GLU A 382 -3.00 1.06 -18.86
N ALA A 383 -3.11 1.13 -17.54
CA ALA A 383 -3.85 2.20 -16.87
C ALA A 383 -3.17 3.56 -17.06
N ALA A 384 -1.85 3.62 -16.87
CA ALA A 384 -1.07 4.85 -17.04
C ALA A 384 -1.15 5.38 -18.47
N ASP A 385 -1.00 4.50 -19.49
CA ASP A 385 -1.09 4.89 -20.89
C ASP A 385 -2.47 5.42 -21.28
N SER A 386 -3.53 4.74 -20.83
CA SER A 386 -4.91 5.19 -21.06
C SER A 386 -5.18 6.57 -20.44
N PHE A 387 -4.62 6.82 -19.25
CA PHE A 387 -4.77 8.10 -18.56
C PHE A 387 -3.96 9.21 -19.22
N LYS A 388 -2.72 8.94 -19.66
CA LYS A 388 -1.90 9.88 -20.45
C LYS A 388 -2.61 10.26 -21.74
N ALA A 389 -3.12 9.26 -22.48
CA ALA A 389 -3.85 9.49 -23.72
C ALA A 389 -5.09 10.37 -23.53
N TYR A 390 -5.87 10.12 -22.46
CA TYR A 390 -7.01 10.97 -22.10
C TYR A 390 -6.58 12.41 -21.80
N SER A 391 -5.55 12.60 -20.99
CA SER A 391 -5.06 13.93 -20.62
C SER A 391 -4.53 14.71 -21.83
N GLN A 392 -3.77 14.05 -22.69
CA GLN A 392 -3.24 14.62 -23.94
C GLN A 392 -4.37 15.01 -24.92
N LYS A 393 -5.37 14.13 -25.08
CA LYS A 393 -6.56 14.40 -25.93
C LYS A 393 -7.22 15.71 -25.55
N HIS A 394 -7.29 16.02 -24.27
CA HIS A 394 -7.94 17.22 -23.74
C HIS A 394 -6.98 18.38 -23.43
N GLY A 395 -5.70 18.25 -23.83
CA GLY A 395 -4.70 19.29 -23.64
C GLY A 395 -4.45 19.69 -22.17
N ARG A 396 -4.68 18.76 -21.24
CA ARG A 396 -4.51 18.97 -19.80
C ARG A 396 -3.25 18.28 -19.30
N ASP A 397 -2.52 18.96 -18.44
CA ASP A 397 -1.39 18.37 -17.74
C ASP A 397 -1.83 17.20 -16.86
N TYR A 398 -0.89 16.30 -16.51
CA TYR A 398 -1.17 15.14 -15.69
C TYR A 398 -0.11 14.90 -14.62
N LEU A 399 -0.55 14.27 -13.55
CA LEU A 399 0.28 13.70 -12.49
C LEU A 399 -0.16 12.25 -12.25
N ILE A 400 0.76 11.31 -12.38
CA ILE A 400 0.56 9.90 -12.04
C ILE A 400 1.41 9.60 -10.81
N VAL A 401 0.79 9.07 -9.75
CA VAL A 401 1.49 8.57 -8.57
C VAL A 401 1.18 7.09 -8.44
N TYR A 402 2.17 6.26 -8.70
CA TYR A 402 2.14 4.82 -8.50
C TYR A 402 2.76 4.47 -7.16
N VAL A 403 1.99 3.80 -6.30
CA VAL A 403 2.42 3.33 -4.98
C VAL A 403 2.57 1.82 -5.03
N ASN A 404 3.82 1.37 -4.92
CA ASN A 404 4.15 -0.05 -4.94
C ASN A 404 3.90 -0.67 -3.57
N GLY A 405 2.68 -1.15 -3.36
CA GLY A 405 2.18 -1.68 -2.11
C GLY A 405 1.66 -0.60 -1.15
N ASP A 406 0.46 -0.80 -0.63
CA ASP A 406 0.00 -0.01 0.53
C ASP A 406 0.80 -0.35 1.80
N HIS A 407 1.52 -1.43 1.80
CA HIS A 407 2.61 -1.92 2.66
C HIS A 407 3.28 -3.08 1.94
N GLY A 408 4.36 -3.62 2.52
CA GLY A 408 5.07 -4.75 1.94
C GLY A 408 4.52 -6.12 2.37
N TRP A 409 5.30 -7.17 2.10
CA TRP A 409 4.96 -8.57 2.33
C TRP A 409 6.22 -9.38 2.58
N HIS A 410 6.18 -10.37 3.49
CA HIS A 410 7.24 -11.34 3.71
C HIS A 410 7.04 -12.58 2.84
N LEU A 411 8.12 -13.13 2.33
CA LEU A 411 8.17 -14.39 1.58
C LEU A 411 9.15 -15.38 2.23
N GLY A 412 9.18 -15.41 3.56
CA GLY A 412 10.02 -16.29 4.36
C GLY A 412 10.99 -15.57 5.29
N GLU A 413 11.23 -14.28 5.10
CA GLU A 413 12.02 -13.49 6.04
C GLU A 413 11.37 -13.55 7.43
N GLN A 414 12.19 -13.66 8.48
CA GLN A 414 11.76 -13.92 9.86
C GLN A 414 10.89 -15.19 10.01
N GLY A 415 11.01 -16.13 9.09
CA GLY A 415 10.24 -17.38 9.07
C GLY A 415 8.76 -17.25 8.76
N ILE A 416 8.30 -16.09 8.24
CA ILE A 416 6.88 -15.81 8.00
C ILE A 416 6.58 -15.53 6.54
N GLU A 417 5.34 -15.79 6.14
CA GLU A 417 4.71 -15.26 4.93
C GLU A 417 3.51 -14.42 5.36
N ALA A 418 3.72 -13.12 5.51
CA ALA A 418 2.75 -12.22 6.11
C ALA A 418 3.15 -10.75 5.98
N LYS A 419 2.43 -9.94 6.70
CA LYS A 419 2.63 -8.52 6.99
C LYS A 419 2.45 -8.30 8.49
N PHE A 420 2.28 -7.07 8.92
CA PHE A 420 2.01 -6.65 10.31
C PHE A 420 3.23 -6.54 11.21
N GLY A 421 4.41 -6.93 10.77
CA GLY A 421 5.64 -6.82 11.54
C GLY A 421 6.28 -5.44 11.48
N PRO A 422 7.22 -5.14 12.39
CA PRO A 422 7.97 -3.89 12.37
C PRO A 422 9.11 -3.86 11.34
N TRP A 423 9.35 -4.97 10.67
CA TRP A 423 10.47 -5.19 9.76
C TRP A 423 10.31 -4.51 8.40
N ARG A 424 11.43 -4.29 7.73
CA ARG A 424 11.50 -3.65 6.43
C ARG A 424 10.54 -4.26 5.41
N GLN A 425 10.44 -5.58 5.36
CA GLN A 425 9.60 -6.30 4.40
C GLN A 425 8.10 -5.95 4.55
N SER A 426 7.66 -5.59 5.75
CA SER A 426 6.28 -5.11 5.98
C SER A 426 6.09 -3.62 5.73
N ASN A 427 7.13 -2.80 5.89
CA ASN A 427 7.00 -1.34 5.98
C ASN A 427 7.51 -0.60 4.75
N LEU A 428 8.45 -1.19 3.99
CA LEU A 428 9.03 -0.56 2.82
C LEU A 428 8.15 -0.78 1.61
N GLY A 429 7.80 0.31 0.96
CA GLY A 429 7.32 0.36 -0.40
C GLY A 429 8.25 1.17 -1.28
N SER A 430 7.83 1.44 -2.49
CA SER A 430 8.45 2.40 -3.40
C SER A 430 7.39 3.18 -4.14
N VAL A 431 7.76 4.35 -4.64
CA VAL A 431 6.82 5.24 -5.32
C VAL A 431 7.42 5.71 -6.63
N ILE A 432 6.60 5.72 -7.69
CA ILE A 432 6.95 6.31 -8.97
C ILE A 432 6.01 7.49 -9.22
N VAL A 433 6.57 8.65 -9.51
CA VAL A 433 5.81 9.86 -9.83
C VAL A 433 6.15 10.32 -11.24
N VAL A 434 5.14 10.34 -12.12
CA VAL A 434 5.29 10.82 -13.51
C VAL A 434 4.38 12.01 -13.72
N SER A 435 4.92 13.07 -14.30
CA SER A 435 4.16 14.28 -14.58
C SER A 435 4.53 14.84 -15.95
N SER A 436 3.58 15.52 -16.60
CA SER A 436 3.88 16.37 -17.75
C SER A 436 4.63 17.65 -17.36
N ASP A 437 4.64 18.01 -16.08
CA ASP A 437 5.44 19.10 -15.51
C ASP A 437 6.83 18.56 -15.09
N HIS A 438 7.73 18.52 -16.07
CA HIS A 438 9.10 18.01 -15.88
C HIS A 438 9.98 18.93 -15.03
N GLU A 439 9.57 20.16 -14.78
CA GLU A 439 10.28 21.06 -13.86
C GLU A 439 10.06 20.63 -12.40
N LYS A 440 8.83 20.17 -12.08
CA LYS A 440 8.51 19.65 -10.75
C LYS A 440 8.96 18.21 -10.54
N TYR A 441 8.88 17.39 -11.61
CA TYR A 441 9.21 15.96 -11.57
C TYR A 441 10.09 15.58 -12.76
N PRO A 442 11.42 15.82 -12.66
CA PRO A 442 12.34 15.57 -13.77
C PRO A 442 12.44 14.06 -14.10
N PRO A 443 12.28 13.68 -15.38
CA PRO A 443 12.43 12.28 -15.81
C PRO A 443 13.78 11.67 -15.44
N GLY A 444 13.77 10.36 -15.14
CA GLY A 444 14.97 9.59 -14.83
C GLY A 444 15.63 9.95 -13.50
N THR A 445 14.93 10.68 -12.63
CA THR A 445 15.45 11.08 -11.31
C THR A 445 15.17 9.99 -10.27
N VAL A 446 16.17 9.72 -9.41
CA VAL A 446 16.00 8.90 -8.21
C VAL A 446 16.18 9.80 -7.00
N HIS A 447 15.22 9.79 -6.11
CA HIS A 447 15.29 10.46 -4.82
C HIS A 447 15.48 9.42 -3.71
N ASP A 448 16.69 9.31 -3.19
CA ASP A 448 17.10 8.31 -2.21
C ASP A 448 16.78 8.67 -0.75
N GLY A 449 16.31 9.90 -0.50
CA GLY A 449 15.82 10.31 0.83
C GLY A 449 14.55 9.57 1.26
N MET A 450 14.33 9.51 2.56
CA MET A 450 13.14 8.87 3.12
C MET A 450 11.88 9.69 2.84
N VAL A 451 10.83 9.04 2.33
CA VAL A 451 9.49 9.57 2.20
C VAL A 451 8.47 8.64 2.88
N GLU A 452 7.33 9.19 3.26
CA GLU A 452 6.30 8.44 3.96
C GLU A 452 4.94 8.56 3.25
N TYR A 453 4.06 7.62 3.48
CA TYR A 453 2.76 7.59 2.81
C TYR A 453 1.81 8.72 3.23
N VAL A 454 2.07 9.40 4.35
CA VAL A 454 1.39 10.66 4.70
C VAL A 454 1.71 11.80 3.73
N ASP A 455 2.72 11.65 2.85
CA ASP A 455 3.16 12.67 1.88
C ASP A 455 2.24 12.75 0.64
N PHE A 456 1.40 11.75 0.41
CA PHE A 456 0.53 11.75 -0.77
C PHE A 456 -0.56 12.83 -0.69
N ALA A 457 -1.19 13.00 0.47
CA ALA A 457 -2.22 14.02 0.62
C ALA A 457 -1.70 15.44 0.36
N PRO A 458 -0.60 15.92 0.98
CA PRO A 458 -0.03 17.24 0.65
C PRO A 458 0.42 17.33 -0.82
N THR A 459 0.92 16.25 -1.42
CA THR A 459 1.31 16.23 -2.83
C THR A 459 0.12 16.46 -3.76
N PHE A 460 -1.00 15.78 -3.55
CA PHE A 460 -2.19 15.96 -4.37
C PHE A 460 -2.86 17.31 -4.15
N LEU A 461 -2.90 17.82 -2.92
CA LEU A 461 -3.48 19.12 -2.61
C LEU A 461 -2.64 20.26 -3.22
N GLU A 462 -1.32 20.14 -3.20
CA GLU A 462 -0.41 21.08 -3.86
C GLU A 462 -0.61 21.05 -5.38
N ALA A 463 -0.57 19.87 -6.00
CA ALA A 463 -0.79 19.69 -7.43
C ALA A 463 -2.17 20.21 -7.87
N GLY A 464 -3.17 20.03 -7.03
CA GLY A 464 -4.53 20.50 -7.25
C GLY A 464 -4.73 22.00 -7.04
N GLY A 465 -3.68 22.76 -6.70
CA GLY A 465 -3.78 24.19 -6.47
C GLY A 465 -4.61 24.58 -5.24
N VAL A 466 -4.81 23.65 -4.29
CA VAL A 466 -5.54 23.92 -3.06
C VAL A 466 -4.74 24.90 -2.21
N PRO A 467 -5.27 26.08 -1.86
CA PRO A 467 -4.53 27.05 -1.06
C PRO A 467 -4.24 26.49 0.33
N GLU A 468 -3.10 26.86 0.91
CA GLU A 468 -2.64 26.34 2.20
C GLU A 468 -3.66 26.54 3.32
N SER A 469 -4.35 27.68 3.30
CA SER A 469 -5.42 28.01 4.26
C SER A 469 -6.66 27.10 4.17
N ALA A 470 -6.84 26.39 3.06
CA ALA A 470 -7.94 25.44 2.85
C ALA A 470 -7.51 23.97 3.05
N ARG A 471 -6.23 23.74 3.33
CA ARG A 471 -5.72 22.38 3.60
C ARG A 471 -5.99 21.97 5.04
N PRO A 472 -6.32 20.69 5.28
CA PRO A 472 -6.38 20.17 6.64
C PRO A 472 -4.98 20.16 7.26
N GLU A 473 -4.91 19.96 8.57
CA GLU A 473 -3.63 19.69 9.24
C GLU A 473 -3.04 18.37 8.71
N LEU A 474 -1.84 18.46 8.14
CA LEU A 474 -1.13 17.34 7.50
C LEU A 474 0.15 17.02 8.28
N GLY A 475 0.50 15.73 8.33
CA GLY A 475 1.75 15.26 8.93
C GLY A 475 2.87 15.03 7.91
N GLY A 476 2.55 15.04 6.62
CA GLY A 476 3.48 14.78 5.52
C GLY A 476 3.92 16.02 4.76
N PHE A 477 4.79 15.82 3.78
CA PHE A 477 5.34 16.85 2.91
C PHE A 477 4.98 16.58 1.44
N CYS A 478 4.86 17.65 0.65
CA CYS A 478 4.69 17.52 -0.79
C CYS A 478 5.95 16.95 -1.44
N LEU A 479 5.82 15.86 -2.21
CA LEU A 479 6.96 15.21 -2.86
C LEU A 479 7.72 16.14 -3.81
N ALA A 480 7.04 17.06 -4.52
CA ALA A 480 7.72 18.05 -5.35
C ALA A 480 8.59 19.02 -4.51
N LYS A 481 8.12 19.42 -3.33
CA LYS A 481 8.91 20.26 -2.40
C LYS A 481 10.08 19.48 -1.80
N THR A 482 9.89 18.21 -1.53
CA THR A 482 10.96 17.30 -1.07
C THR A 482 12.07 17.20 -2.12
N LEU A 483 11.72 17.01 -3.40
CA LEU A 483 12.69 16.98 -4.50
C LEU A 483 13.49 18.28 -4.65
N LYS A 484 12.86 19.41 -4.41
CA LYS A 484 13.50 20.74 -4.49
C LYS A 484 14.32 21.11 -3.23
N GLY A 485 14.29 20.28 -2.18
CA GLY A 485 14.89 20.59 -0.90
C GLY A 485 14.16 21.69 -0.11
N GLU A 486 12.91 21.99 -0.48
CA GLU A 486 12.06 22.98 0.20
C GLU A 486 11.32 22.37 1.40
N ALA A 487 11.20 21.05 1.48
CA ALA A 487 10.67 20.34 2.63
C ALA A 487 11.80 19.92 3.58
N PRO A 488 11.53 19.78 4.90
CA PRO A 488 12.51 19.23 5.84
C PRO A 488 12.94 17.82 5.42
N GLN A 489 14.25 17.57 5.47
CA GLN A 489 14.78 16.23 5.26
C GLN A 489 14.42 15.34 6.45
N ARG A 490 13.93 14.12 6.19
CA ARG A 490 13.68 13.13 7.22
C ARG A 490 14.94 12.34 7.55
N GLU A 491 15.25 12.26 8.84
CA GLU A 491 16.29 11.37 9.37
C GLU A 491 15.68 10.04 9.86
N TYR A 492 14.36 9.95 9.96
CA TYR A 492 13.63 8.74 10.34
C TYR A 492 12.20 8.74 9.79
N VAL A 493 11.62 7.56 9.75
CA VAL A 493 10.20 7.31 9.46
C VAL A 493 9.57 6.57 10.62
N ILE A 494 8.25 6.75 10.80
CA ILE A 494 7.51 6.14 11.90
C ILE A 494 6.19 5.53 11.45
N GLY A 495 5.72 4.55 12.22
CA GLY A 495 4.40 4.01 12.04
C GLY A 495 3.90 3.28 13.28
N GLU A 496 2.62 2.94 13.24
CA GLU A 496 1.98 2.19 14.30
C GLU A 496 0.98 1.18 13.74
N ILE A 497 0.81 0.09 14.46
CA ILE A 497 -0.16 -0.94 14.14
C ILE A 497 -0.82 -1.49 15.41
N ASN A 498 -2.15 -1.69 15.33
CA ASN A 498 -2.92 -2.44 16.30
C ASN A 498 -3.75 -3.52 15.59
N ALA A 499 -3.05 -4.39 14.88
CA ALA A 499 -3.65 -5.56 14.24
C ALA A 499 -2.77 -6.79 14.53
N VAL A 500 -3.38 -7.97 14.54
CA VAL A 500 -2.74 -9.27 14.79
C VAL A 500 -2.07 -9.32 16.16
N ARG A 501 -0.95 -8.63 16.38
CA ARG A 501 -0.13 -8.62 17.59
C ARG A 501 0.29 -7.20 18.03
N GLY A 502 -0.54 -6.19 17.69
CA GLY A 502 -0.37 -4.83 18.21
C GLY A 502 -0.96 -4.65 19.62
N PRO A 503 -0.88 -3.45 20.22
CA PRO A 503 -0.37 -2.21 19.62
C PRO A 503 1.16 -2.13 19.63
N ARG A 504 1.76 -1.84 18.48
CA ARG A 504 3.20 -1.67 18.32
C ARG A 504 3.49 -0.44 17.47
N ALA A 505 4.45 0.36 17.89
CA ALA A 505 5.00 1.46 17.12
C ALA A 505 6.41 1.09 16.63
N PHE A 506 6.83 1.69 15.52
CA PHE A 506 8.18 1.54 14.99
C PHE A 506 8.76 2.87 14.54
N LEU A 507 10.08 2.98 14.61
CA LEU A 507 10.90 4.05 14.07
C LEU A 507 12.04 3.42 13.28
N ARG A 508 12.28 3.92 12.09
CA ARG A 508 13.39 3.49 11.24
C ARG A 508 14.19 4.69 10.78
N SER A 509 15.49 4.65 10.99
CA SER A 509 16.48 5.56 10.42
C SER A 509 17.33 4.83 9.37
N GLU A 510 18.36 5.49 8.85
CA GLU A 510 19.31 4.88 7.93
C GLU A 510 20.05 3.70 8.58
N ASP A 511 20.54 3.89 9.81
CA ASP A 511 21.40 2.93 10.51
C ASP A 511 20.67 1.99 11.47
N PHE A 512 19.43 2.32 11.88
CA PHE A 512 18.73 1.59 12.93
C PHE A 512 17.26 1.39 12.64
N ALA A 513 16.75 0.20 13.01
CA ALA A 513 15.32 -0.06 13.08
C ALA A 513 14.92 -0.40 14.51
N PHE A 514 13.96 0.34 15.05
CA PHE A 514 13.48 0.18 16.41
C PHE A 514 11.96 -0.03 16.44
N SER A 515 11.48 -0.89 17.33
CA SER A 515 10.04 -0.98 17.61
C SER A 515 9.78 -1.31 19.08
N MET A 516 8.58 -0.96 19.53
CA MET A 516 8.11 -1.28 20.88
C MET A 516 6.60 -1.36 20.95
N ARG A 517 6.07 -2.00 21.96
CA ARG A 517 4.66 -1.84 22.28
C ARG A 517 4.41 -0.43 22.81
N SER A 518 3.44 0.24 22.21
CA SER A 518 3.08 1.61 22.62
C SER A 518 2.08 1.65 23.79
N ARG A 519 1.31 0.58 23.95
CA ARG A 519 0.25 0.43 24.98
C ARG A 519 0.11 -1.03 25.42
N PRO A 520 -0.52 -1.30 26.57
CA PRO A 520 -0.87 -2.66 26.96
C PRO A 520 -1.78 -3.34 25.92
N TYR A 521 -1.72 -4.66 25.86
CA TYR A 521 -2.64 -5.44 25.04
C TYR A 521 -3.87 -5.80 25.84
N PHE A 522 -4.99 -5.17 25.49
CA PHE A 522 -6.28 -5.45 26.11
C PHE A 522 -6.98 -6.62 25.41
N THR A 523 -7.22 -7.69 26.14
CA THR A 523 -7.82 -8.91 25.58
C THR A 523 -9.30 -9.05 25.89
N LYS A 524 -9.79 -8.40 26.94
CA LYS A 524 -11.16 -8.54 27.40
C LYS A 524 -12.00 -7.32 27.03
N PRO A 525 -13.30 -7.51 26.75
CA PRO A 525 -14.23 -6.40 26.64
C PRO A 525 -14.29 -5.60 27.94
N GLY A 526 -14.20 -4.27 27.85
CA GLY A 526 -14.23 -3.37 29.00
C GLY A 526 -12.87 -3.05 29.62
N GLU A 527 -11.80 -3.74 29.22
CA GLU A 527 -10.43 -3.31 29.52
C GLU A 527 -9.99 -2.24 28.52
N GLY A 528 -9.25 -1.26 28.97
CA GLY A 528 -8.68 -0.19 28.15
C GLY A 528 -8.63 1.15 28.88
N TYR A 529 -8.09 2.13 28.21
CA TYR A 529 -8.04 3.50 28.73
C TYR A 529 -9.36 4.24 28.49
N ALA A 530 -9.74 5.07 29.44
CA ALA A 530 -10.88 5.99 29.29
C ALA A 530 -10.46 7.25 28.51
N PRO A 531 -11.39 7.93 27.82
CA PRO A 531 -11.11 9.20 27.14
C PRO A 531 -10.53 10.23 28.10
N GLY A 532 -9.43 10.88 27.70
CA GLY A 532 -8.71 11.87 28.51
C GLY A 532 -7.77 11.30 29.58
N GLU A 533 -7.76 9.99 29.78
CA GLU A 533 -6.81 9.33 30.65
C GLU A 533 -5.40 9.42 30.05
N ARG A 534 -4.37 9.58 30.91
CA ARG A 534 -2.99 9.67 30.46
C ARG A 534 -2.40 8.29 30.17
N VAL A 535 -1.83 8.14 29.00
CA VAL A 535 -1.17 6.91 28.56
C VAL A 535 0.32 7.13 28.50
N ARG A 536 1.02 6.68 29.51
CA ARG A 536 2.49 6.73 29.59
C ARG A 536 3.13 5.35 29.68
N TRP A 537 2.34 4.32 29.52
CA TRP A 537 2.74 2.94 29.75
C TRP A 537 4.07 2.58 29.07
N ALA A 538 4.25 2.89 27.79
CA ALA A 538 5.48 2.57 27.06
C ALA A 538 6.73 3.32 27.57
N LEU A 539 6.55 4.46 28.28
CA LEU A 539 7.64 5.24 28.86
C LEU A 539 7.94 4.85 30.31
N ASP A 540 6.91 4.51 31.08
CA ASP A 540 7.01 4.34 32.54
C ASP A 540 7.11 2.85 32.97
N THR A 541 6.73 1.90 32.09
CA THR A 541 6.77 0.46 32.37
C THR A 541 8.20 -0.10 32.26
N PRO A 542 8.55 -1.20 32.94
CA PRO A 542 9.83 -1.88 32.74
C PRO A 542 10.12 -2.21 31.27
N ALA A 543 11.39 -2.13 30.88
CA ALA A 543 11.79 -2.28 29.49
C ALA A 543 11.39 -3.65 28.87
N GLU A 544 11.42 -4.68 29.69
CA GLU A 544 11.10 -6.06 29.31
C GLU A 544 9.62 -6.21 28.91
N GLU A 545 8.72 -5.47 29.57
CA GLU A 545 7.29 -5.51 29.28
C GLU A 545 6.92 -4.72 28.01
N VAL A 546 7.75 -3.74 27.63
CA VAL A 546 7.54 -2.91 26.43
C VAL A 546 7.88 -3.67 25.15
N GLU A 547 8.54 -4.82 25.26
CA GLU A 547 8.84 -5.69 24.13
C GLU A 547 9.57 -4.96 23.00
N MET A 548 10.71 -4.39 23.31
CA MET A 548 11.52 -3.64 22.33
C MET A 548 12.20 -4.58 21.33
N THR A 549 12.35 -4.09 20.10
CA THR A 549 13.32 -4.60 19.14
C THR A 549 14.22 -3.46 18.69
N LEU A 550 15.49 -3.75 18.47
CA LEU A 550 16.48 -2.84 17.91
C LEU A 550 17.41 -3.63 16.99
N TYR A 551 17.51 -3.20 15.75
CA TYR A 551 18.39 -3.79 14.75
C TYR A 551 19.42 -2.73 14.34
N ASP A 552 20.69 -3.13 14.27
CA ASP A 552 21.78 -2.31 13.74
C ASP A 552 21.96 -2.64 12.24
N LEU A 553 21.36 -1.83 11.39
CA LEU A 553 21.30 -2.06 9.94
C LEU A 553 22.67 -1.97 9.27
N ARG A 554 23.67 -1.40 9.93
CA ARG A 554 25.06 -1.32 9.45
C ARG A 554 25.75 -2.69 9.40
N VAL A 555 25.26 -3.67 10.18
CA VAL A 555 25.79 -5.04 10.28
C VAL A 555 24.73 -6.13 10.12
N ASP A 556 23.45 -5.79 10.26
CA ASP A 556 22.30 -6.69 10.13
C ASP A 556 21.19 -6.02 9.32
N PRO A 557 21.40 -5.83 8.01
CA PRO A 557 20.42 -5.18 7.14
C PRO A 557 19.12 -5.98 6.95
N ASP A 558 19.14 -7.28 7.28
CA ASP A 558 17.99 -8.19 7.19
C ASP A 558 17.16 -8.26 8.47
N GLU A 559 17.57 -7.53 9.54
CA GLU A 559 16.83 -7.39 10.80
C GLU A 559 16.57 -8.74 11.50
N ARG A 560 17.59 -9.56 11.59
CA ARG A 560 17.53 -10.92 12.19
C ARG A 560 17.86 -10.91 13.68
N ILE A 561 18.77 -10.03 14.14
CA ILE A 561 19.34 -10.05 15.49
C ILE A 561 18.81 -8.88 16.31
N ASN A 562 17.87 -9.15 17.22
CA ASN A 562 17.38 -8.13 18.15
C ASN A 562 18.42 -7.77 19.23
N LEU A 563 18.91 -6.54 19.20
CA LEU A 563 19.93 -6.01 20.10
C LEU A 563 19.36 -5.12 21.22
N ALA A 564 18.03 -4.96 21.33
CA ALA A 564 17.39 -4.02 22.26
C ALA A 564 17.77 -4.25 23.75
N TYR A 565 18.06 -5.50 24.11
CA TYR A 565 18.42 -5.89 25.48
C TYR A 565 19.89 -6.26 25.62
N HIS A 566 20.69 -6.07 24.58
CA HIS A 566 22.12 -6.32 24.62
C HIS A 566 22.86 -5.13 25.27
N ALA A 567 23.69 -5.37 26.28
CA ALA A 567 24.30 -4.33 27.12
C ALA A 567 24.95 -3.16 26.35
N PRO A 568 25.74 -3.37 25.28
CA PRO A 568 26.30 -2.27 24.49
C PRO A 568 25.26 -1.38 23.80
N TYR A 569 24.04 -1.86 23.58
CA TYR A 569 22.96 -1.15 22.91
C TYR A 569 21.89 -0.59 23.88
N ALA A 570 22.04 -0.78 25.19
CA ALA A 570 21.02 -0.43 26.18
C ALA A 570 20.69 1.08 26.19
N GLU A 571 21.70 1.96 26.12
CA GLU A 571 21.49 3.42 26.06
C GLU A 571 20.83 3.85 24.75
N LEU A 572 21.21 3.23 23.64
CA LEU A 572 20.61 3.47 22.33
C LEU A 572 19.14 3.02 22.29
N ALA A 573 18.81 1.85 22.83
CA ALA A 573 17.44 1.36 22.95
C ALA A 573 16.58 2.27 23.84
N ALA A 574 17.14 2.77 24.95
CA ALA A 574 16.46 3.74 25.82
C ALA A 574 16.19 5.07 25.11
N PHE A 575 17.14 5.56 24.33
CA PHE A 575 16.98 6.76 23.50
C PHE A 575 15.83 6.59 22.48
N PHE A 576 15.83 5.51 21.71
CA PHE A 576 14.77 5.24 20.74
C PHE A 576 13.40 5.07 21.42
N ARG A 577 13.36 4.40 22.56
CA ARG A 577 12.14 4.26 23.36
C ARG A 577 11.56 5.61 23.77
N ASP A 578 12.39 6.51 24.30
CA ASP A 578 11.99 7.86 24.70
C ASP A 578 11.54 8.67 23.47
N LYS A 579 12.34 8.70 22.40
CA LYS A 579 12.04 9.43 21.16
C LYS A 579 10.71 8.97 20.56
N LEU A 580 10.55 7.68 20.31
CA LEU A 580 9.33 7.12 19.70
C LEU A 580 8.12 7.28 20.64
N GLY A 581 8.29 7.05 21.93
CA GLY A 581 7.24 7.20 22.92
C GLY A 581 6.70 8.63 23.00
N ARG A 582 7.55 9.64 22.96
CA ARG A 582 7.14 11.05 22.93
C ARG A 582 6.38 11.39 21.66
N ILE A 583 6.75 10.82 20.52
CA ILE A 583 6.05 11.06 19.26
C ILE A 583 4.65 10.41 19.30
N VAL A 584 4.56 9.11 19.54
CA VAL A 584 3.31 8.38 19.40
C VAL A 584 2.35 8.54 20.57
N LEU A 585 2.82 8.90 21.75
CA LEU A 585 1.99 9.19 22.92
C LEU A 585 1.68 10.68 23.08
N GLY A 586 2.46 11.57 22.45
CA GLY A 586 2.24 13.01 22.41
C GLY A 586 2.03 13.62 23.80
N ASP A 587 0.86 14.21 24.08
CA ASP A 587 0.48 14.76 25.37
C ASP A 587 0.04 13.70 26.41
N HIS A 588 0.19 12.43 26.06
CA HIS A 588 -0.13 11.23 26.85
C HIS A 588 -1.63 11.01 27.14
N ARG A 589 -2.51 11.67 26.43
CA ARG A 589 -3.94 11.36 26.53
C ARG A 589 -4.31 10.20 25.62
N VAL A 590 -5.38 9.50 25.97
CA VAL A 590 -5.94 8.47 25.10
C VAL A 590 -6.73 9.10 23.96
N GLU A 591 -6.42 8.71 22.71
CA GLU A 591 -7.15 9.19 21.54
C GLU A 591 -8.43 8.42 21.27
N VAL A 592 -8.47 7.18 21.70
CA VAL A 592 -9.55 6.23 21.41
C VAL A 592 -10.02 5.62 22.70
N ASP A 593 -11.33 5.62 22.93
CA ASP A 593 -11.93 4.90 24.04
C ASP A 593 -11.91 3.39 23.75
N TRP A 594 -10.93 2.70 24.27
CA TRP A 594 -10.78 1.25 24.14
C TRP A 594 -11.75 0.47 25.05
N THR A 595 -12.36 1.12 26.05
CA THR A 595 -13.24 0.45 27.02
C THR A 595 -14.61 0.13 26.45
N LYS A 596 -15.06 0.88 25.44
CA LYS A 596 -16.37 0.73 24.83
C LYS A 596 -16.27 0.10 23.45
N LYS A 597 -17.01 -0.98 23.24
CA LYS A 597 -17.18 -1.53 21.91
C LYS A 597 -17.82 -0.49 21.01
N ASN A 598 -17.08 -0.08 19.97
CA ASN A 598 -17.55 0.89 19.01
C ASN A 598 -17.75 2.34 19.55
N ALA A 599 -17.10 2.73 20.63
CA ALA A 599 -17.07 4.11 21.09
C ALA A 599 -15.63 4.63 21.09
N TYR A 600 -15.36 5.63 20.26
CA TYR A 600 -14.02 6.17 20.08
C TYR A 600 -14.04 7.68 20.24
N HIS A 601 -13.15 8.20 21.05
CA HIS A 601 -12.86 9.62 21.15
C HIS A 601 -11.45 9.85 20.68
N VAL A 602 -11.24 10.83 19.83
CA VAL A 602 -9.93 11.23 19.37
C VAL A 602 -9.50 12.48 20.09
N SER A 603 -8.35 12.42 20.74
CA SER A 603 -7.70 13.60 21.27
C SER A 603 -6.61 14.09 20.31
N SER A 604 -6.28 15.35 20.39
CA SER A 604 -5.17 15.95 19.62
C SER A 604 -3.82 15.79 20.31
N PHE A 605 -3.63 14.71 21.05
CA PHE A 605 -2.53 14.50 21.98
C PHE A 605 -1.16 14.46 21.33
N ALA A 606 -1.07 14.10 20.07
CA ALA A 606 0.20 14.04 19.34
C ALA A 606 0.56 15.35 18.62
N LYS A 607 -0.07 16.46 18.97
CA LYS A 607 0.17 17.73 18.32
C LYS A 607 1.62 18.19 18.54
N GLY A 608 2.33 18.48 17.45
CA GLY A 608 3.70 19.00 17.49
C GLY A 608 4.80 18.00 17.85
N ALA A 609 4.50 16.70 17.88
CA ALA A 609 5.47 15.70 18.31
C ALA A 609 6.50 15.28 17.25
N HIS A 610 6.45 15.79 16.01
CA HIS A 610 7.43 15.42 14.97
C HIS A 610 8.32 16.59 14.63
N ASP A 611 9.62 16.36 14.74
CA ASP A 611 10.65 17.26 14.26
C ASP A 611 11.39 16.72 13.03
N HIS A 612 11.17 15.46 12.64
CA HIS A 612 11.81 14.70 11.56
C HIS A 612 13.34 14.56 11.71
N ARG A 613 13.89 14.99 12.83
CA ARG A 613 15.31 14.88 13.17
C ARG A 613 15.51 13.84 14.26
N LEU A 614 16.49 12.97 14.05
CA LEU A 614 16.78 11.93 15.03
C LEU A 614 17.54 12.51 16.23
N GLU A 615 18.47 13.41 15.96
CA GLU A 615 19.33 14.05 16.98
C GLU A 615 20.03 13.02 17.88
N LEU A 616 20.50 11.93 17.25
CA LEU A 616 21.12 10.82 17.94
C LEU A 616 22.51 11.20 18.47
N PRO A 617 22.75 11.16 19.80
CA PRO A 617 24.06 11.47 20.35
C PRO A 617 25.10 10.43 19.94
N ALA A 618 26.17 10.83 19.31
CA ALA A 618 27.25 9.92 18.88
C ALA A 618 27.86 9.09 20.03
N ALA A 619 27.81 9.59 21.25
CA ALA A 619 28.36 8.90 22.41
C ALA A 619 27.63 7.60 22.81
N ILE A 620 26.34 7.50 22.47
CA ILE A 620 25.54 6.31 22.77
C ILE A 620 25.42 5.32 21.60
N VAL A 621 26.03 5.65 20.45
CA VAL A 621 26.03 4.78 19.27
C VAL A 621 27.17 3.76 19.41
N PRO A 622 26.88 2.47 19.55
CA PRO A 622 27.91 1.45 19.65
C PRO A 622 28.72 1.35 18.34
N LYS A 623 29.92 0.82 18.44
CA LYS A 623 30.63 0.39 17.24
C LYS A 623 29.83 -0.73 16.58
N PRO A 624 29.68 -0.71 15.25
CA PRO A 624 28.96 -1.75 14.54
C PRO A 624 29.58 -3.13 14.84
N SER A 625 28.86 -3.96 15.56
CA SER A 625 29.32 -5.32 15.89
C SER A 625 28.12 -6.16 16.33
N LEU A 626 28.15 -7.45 15.96
CA LEU A 626 27.24 -8.42 16.49
C LEU A 626 27.95 -9.25 17.58
N PRO A 627 27.23 -9.67 18.63
CA PRO A 627 27.78 -10.62 19.59
C PRO A 627 28.24 -11.89 18.89
N GLY A 628 29.41 -12.43 19.29
CA GLY A 628 30.04 -13.58 18.62
C GLY A 628 29.12 -14.81 18.49
N ALA A 629 28.24 -15.03 19.49
CA ALA A 629 27.23 -16.10 19.44
C ALA A 629 26.19 -15.94 18.30
N TYR A 630 26.04 -14.72 17.75
CA TYR A 630 25.08 -14.43 16.68
C TYR A 630 25.75 -14.26 15.31
N MET A 631 27.08 -14.14 15.28
CA MET A 631 27.83 -14.12 14.01
C MET A 631 27.64 -15.42 13.21
N GLU A 632 27.49 -16.54 13.90
CA GLU A 632 27.23 -17.84 13.28
C GLU A 632 25.83 -17.89 12.61
N LEU A 633 24.83 -17.17 13.15
CA LEU A 633 23.48 -17.11 12.57
C LEU A 633 23.41 -16.35 11.24
N LEU A 634 24.37 -15.46 10.98
CA LEU A 634 24.43 -14.64 9.77
C LEU A 634 25.40 -15.18 8.72
N SER A 635 26.23 -16.16 9.07
CA SER A 635 27.29 -16.69 8.18
C SER A 635 26.85 -17.90 7.34
N GLU A 636 25.67 -18.45 7.60
CA GLU A 636 25.04 -19.52 6.84
C GLU A 636 24.02 -18.97 5.83
#